data_9613a8fd8d2f38996cf744e58e093383
#
_entry.id   9613a8fd8d2f38996cf744e58e093383
#
_cell.length_a   1.000
_cell.length_b   1.000
_cell.length_c   1.000
_cell.angle_alpha   90.00
_cell.angle_beta   90.00
_cell.angle_gamma   90.00
#
_symmetry.space_group_name_H-M   'P 1'
#
loop_
_entity.id
_entity.type
_entity.pdbx_description
1 polymer ?
#
loop_
_entity_poly.entity_id
_entity_poly.type
_entity_poly.pdbx_seq_one_letter_code
_entity_poly.pdbx_strand_id
1 'polypeptide(L)'
;MNQSQRRLSAQIGPSPEFNAFKLLKSNTTMAHSTRRHKLLLGLAISLGSFQGNLSALENTGQRPNILWLSCEDISPHIGCYGDPHAITPHVDQLAAEGVRYSHCFTVSGVCAPNRSGIITGMYQTTLGTHHMACEITLPPYIRPFPVYLREAGYYCTNNSKTHYQFKHPPSTWDASTSDAHWRTRPDPSQPFFAVFNFIDCHESRIASTAHYERVARVLTLDQRQDPNAITTFPDYYPDTAVAREDWKRNYELITAMDHWAGDLIQQLKDDGLYENTIIFFWSDHGVGLPRAKRWLYDSGTHVPLIVRIPKLLRKADQGMAGTVSDRLVSSIDFGPTVLHLTGVEIPCHVQGKPFLGPAPAEPRDYVYGSRDRMDERYDIIRMVRDKRYKYLRNYEPLKSYYQYMNTPEKGATMKELRRLHDEGTLATTADYYFSTTKPVEELYDTASDPQELTNLASSHEYSQVLREMRAAHLKWVLDTRDLGLIAEPILVDLEKQAGSRYEILHTENDKHLAQRIATAAVSATGGPDSSETLANFMDDSDAAVRYWGATGLGNIGPEASTHQALMTQHLSDPSVAVRVAAARALCRMGHAGNALTTITTVLSEGKQWERLQAAIVLDEIDELAIPVIQEMHAALNPRSELFARGKYVVRVINRALNQLEGTARIVR
;
A
#
# COMPACT_ATOMS: atom_id res chain seq x y z
N MET A 1 -32.41 -20.29 -4.75
CA MET A 1 -31.83 -19.98 -3.45
C MET A 1 -31.65 -21.26 -2.64
N ASN A 2 -30.43 -21.70 -2.50
CA ASN A 2 -30.08 -23.01 -1.95
C ASN A 2 -29.97 -22.94 -0.41
N GLN A 3 -30.33 -23.99 0.29
CA GLN A 3 -30.39 -24.04 1.77
C GLN A 3 -29.04 -23.79 2.49
N SER A 4 -27.93 -23.75 1.77
CA SER A 4 -26.60 -23.42 2.31
C SER A 4 -26.41 -21.93 2.66
N GLN A 5 -27.19 -21.02 2.11
CA GLN A 5 -27.09 -19.58 2.39
C GLN A 5 -27.78 -19.16 3.71
N ARG A 6 -28.66 -20.01 4.28
CA ARG A 6 -29.36 -19.67 5.54
C ARG A 6 -28.56 -19.94 6.81
N ARG A 7 -27.38 -20.60 6.74
CA ARG A 7 -26.59 -20.93 7.94
C ARG A 7 -25.45 -19.96 8.26
N LEU A 8 -25.13 -19.02 7.37
CA LEU A 8 -24.04 -18.04 7.58
C LEU A 8 -24.47 -16.72 8.20
N SER A 9 -25.79 -16.42 8.24
CA SER A 9 -26.30 -15.15 8.81
C SER A 9 -26.45 -15.17 10.34
N ALA A 10 -26.20 -16.27 11.03
CA ALA A 10 -26.50 -16.44 12.46
C ALA A 10 -25.27 -16.31 13.40
N GLN A 11 -24.10 -15.85 12.93
CA GLN A 11 -22.87 -15.77 13.76
C GLN A 11 -22.21 -14.40 13.85
N ILE A 12 -22.86 -13.31 13.43
CA ILE A 12 -22.32 -11.97 13.64
C ILE A 12 -23.03 -11.36 14.83
N GLY A 13 -22.54 -11.64 16.04
CA GLY A 13 -22.88 -10.90 17.24
C GLY A 13 -22.39 -9.42 17.12
N PRO A 14 -22.95 -8.48 17.90
CA PRO A 14 -22.61 -7.07 17.80
C PRO A 14 -21.10 -6.86 17.95
N SER A 15 -20.51 -6.18 16.99
CA SER A 15 -19.08 -5.87 16.97
C SER A 15 -18.70 -5.08 18.24
N PRO A 16 -17.66 -5.49 18.97
CA PRO A 16 -17.17 -4.76 20.16
C PRO A 16 -16.71 -3.32 19.89
N GLU A 17 -16.64 -2.91 18.63
CA GLU A 17 -16.13 -1.60 18.20
C GLU A 17 -16.97 -0.42 18.68
N PHE A 18 -18.27 -0.59 18.86
CA PHE A 18 -19.15 0.45 19.43
C PHE A 18 -18.70 0.89 20.84
N ASN A 19 -18.06 0.01 21.59
CA ASN A 19 -17.54 0.32 22.93
C ASN A 19 -16.17 1.00 22.90
N ALA A 20 -15.35 0.78 21.89
CA ALA A 20 -14.03 1.42 21.78
C ALA A 20 -14.16 2.94 21.55
N PHE A 21 -15.10 3.37 20.72
CA PHE A 21 -15.38 4.79 20.52
C PHE A 21 -16.00 5.48 21.76
N LYS A 22 -16.78 4.74 22.56
CA LYS A 22 -17.29 5.27 23.84
C LYS A 22 -16.20 5.45 24.88
N LEU A 23 -15.20 4.58 24.94
CA LEU A 23 -14.06 4.68 25.85
C LEU A 23 -13.15 5.87 25.52
N LEU A 24 -12.97 6.20 24.24
CA LEU A 24 -12.21 7.39 23.82
C LEU A 24 -12.93 8.71 24.18
N LYS A 25 -14.27 8.72 24.24
CA LYS A 25 -15.03 9.91 24.70
C LYS A 25 -14.96 10.15 26.21
N SER A 26 -14.75 9.12 27.03
CA SER A 26 -14.72 9.26 28.49
C SER A 26 -13.37 9.73 29.06
N ASN A 27 -12.28 9.62 28.30
CA ASN A 27 -10.95 10.00 28.77
C ASN A 27 -10.54 11.45 28.44
N THR A 28 -11.38 12.23 27.75
CA THR A 28 -11.07 13.62 27.38
C THR A 28 -11.69 14.67 28.32
N THR A 29 -12.29 14.26 29.44
CA THR A 29 -13.01 15.17 30.35
C THR A 29 -12.46 15.23 31.78
N MET A 30 -11.16 15.01 31.98
CA MET A 30 -10.55 15.29 33.29
C MET A 30 -9.16 15.88 33.15
N ALA A 31 -9.05 17.19 33.04
CA ALA A 31 -7.96 18.00 33.60
C ALA A 31 -8.18 19.50 33.34
N HIS A 32 -9.09 20.11 34.05
CA HIS A 32 -8.98 21.54 34.35
C HIS A 32 -9.33 21.73 35.82
N SER A 33 -8.31 21.83 36.62
CA SER A 33 -8.39 22.39 38.00
C SER A 33 -7.26 23.40 38.15
N THR A 34 -7.70 24.64 38.19
CA THR A 34 -6.91 25.83 38.49
C THR A 34 -6.29 25.78 39.88
N ARG A 35 -4.97 26.08 40.01
CA ARG A 35 -4.45 26.78 41.18
C ARG A 35 -3.32 27.75 40.76
N ARG A 36 -3.66 29.04 40.83
CA ARG A 36 -2.68 30.16 40.88
C ARG A 36 -1.99 30.10 42.21
N HIS A 37 -0.64 30.09 42.24
CA HIS A 37 0.11 30.74 43.29
C HIS A 37 1.38 31.34 42.67
N LYS A 38 1.48 32.65 42.86
CA LYS A 38 2.68 33.45 42.60
C LYS A 38 3.74 33.11 43.67
N LEU A 39 4.97 32.84 43.28
CA LEU A 39 6.14 33.17 44.08
C LEU A 39 7.26 33.64 43.12
N LEU A 40 7.62 34.90 43.24
CA LEU A 40 8.85 35.49 42.74
C LEU A 40 9.98 35.07 43.71
N LEU A 41 11.04 34.45 43.18
CA LEU A 41 12.38 34.64 43.76
C LEU A 41 13.40 34.39 42.63
N GLY A 42 14.26 35.39 42.42
CA GLY A 42 15.32 35.33 41.44
C GLY A 42 16.47 34.44 41.91
N LEU A 43 17.15 33.85 40.98
CA LEU A 43 18.54 33.43 41.20
C LEU A 43 19.34 33.48 39.90
N ALA A 44 20.56 33.84 40.06
CA ALA A 44 21.59 34.22 39.13
C ALA A 44 21.87 33.22 38.02
N ILE A 45 22.20 33.77 36.88
CA ILE A 45 22.76 33.16 35.69
C ILE A 45 24.09 32.50 36.04
N SER A 46 24.18 31.18 35.88
CA SER A 46 25.43 30.52 35.55
C SER A 46 25.36 30.05 34.12
N LEU A 47 26.03 30.74 33.21
CA LEU A 47 26.38 30.25 31.89
C LEU A 47 27.32 29.05 32.05
N GLY A 48 26.73 27.86 32.22
CA GLY A 48 27.37 26.57 32.03
C GLY A 48 27.21 26.21 30.55
N SER A 49 28.32 26.29 29.85
CA SER A 49 28.47 25.83 28.45
C SER A 49 27.96 24.41 28.29
N PHE A 50 26.75 24.26 27.68
CA PHE A 50 26.31 23.02 27.07
C PHE A 50 27.01 22.88 25.72
N GLN A 51 28.32 22.62 25.74
CA GLN A 51 29.05 22.00 24.66
C GLN A 51 28.86 20.48 24.78
N GLY A 52 27.63 20.02 24.51
CA GLY A 52 27.31 18.60 24.36
C GLY A 52 27.70 18.15 22.99
N ASN A 53 28.89 17.57 22.87
CA ASN A 53 29.35 16.59 21.89
C ASN A 53 28.76 16.63 20.45
N LEU A 54 29.09 17.63 19.70
CA LEU A 54 29.16 17.62 18.23
C LEU A 54 30.45 16.91 17.70
N SER A 55 31.19 16.23 18.56
CA SER A 55 32.57 15.79 18.28
C SER A 55 32.74 14.36 17.73
N ALA A 56 31.77 13.85 16.93
CA ALA A 56 31.95 12.53 16.31
C ALA A 56 31.92 12.52 14.77
N LEU A 57 31.62 13.65 14.13
CA LEU A 57 31.76 13.85 12.68
C LEU A 57 33.04 14.61 12.30
N GLU A 58 33.82 15.07 13.27
CA GLU A 58 35.01 15.90 13.02
C GLU A 58 36.27 15.13 12.57
N ASN A 59 36.22 13.79 12.40
CA ASN A 59 37.46 13.04 12.15
C ASN A 59 37.80 12.75 10.68
N THR A 60 36.94 13.10 9.69
CA THR A 60 37.35 12.98 8.28
C THR A 60 36.97 14.17 7.41
N GLY A 61 36.11 15.09 7.85
CA GLY A 61 35.62 16.23 7.04
C GLY A 61 34.82 15.81 5.78
N GLN A 62 34.74 14.54 5.48
CA GLN A 62 34.13 14.02 4.26
C GLN A 62 32.74 13.46 4.55
N ARG A 63 31.70 14.00 3.89
CA ARG A 63 30.33 13.50 3.98
C ARG A 63 30.21 12.14 3.26
N PRO A 64 29.41 11.18 3.78
CA PRO A 64 29.23 9.89 3.12
C PRO A 64 28.49 10.04 1.79
N ASN A 65 28.86 9.25 0.81
CA ASN A 65 28.01 8.99 -0.34
C ASN A 65 26.91 7.99 0.04
N ILE A 66 25.79 8.05 -0.66
CA ILE A 66 24.67 7.11 -0.47
C ILE A 66 24.34 6.46 -1.81
N LEU A 67 24.33 5.14 -1.84
CA LEU A 67 23.88 4.34 -2.98
C LEU A 67 22.64 3.54 -2.60
N TRP A 68 21.56 3.68 -3.34
CA TRP A 68 20.38 2.83 -3.27
C TRP A 68 20.34 1.87 -4.45
N LEU A 69 20.38 0.57 -4.16
CA LEU A 69 20.09 -0.52 -5.07
C LEU A 69 18.67 -0.97 -4.83
N SER A 70 17.74 -0.46 -5.62
CA SER A 70 16.31 -0.74 -5.53
C SER A 70 15.92 -1.79 -6.56
N CYS A 71 15.13 -2.77 -6.19
CA CYS A 71 14.51 -3.71 -7.12
C CYS A 71 12.98 -3.65 -7.05
N GLU A 72 12.31 -4.19 -8.07
CA GLU A 72 10.86 -4.33 -8.11
C GLU A 72 10.45 -5.76 -7.77
N ASP A 73 9.25 -5.90 -7.18
CA ASP A 73 8.51 -7.15 -7.05
C ASP A 73 9.29 -8.30 -6.37
N ILE A 74 10.08 -8.02 -5.32
CA ILE A 74 10.86 -9.05 -4.61
C ILE A 74 10.49 -9.12 -3.13
N SER A 75 10.00 -10.27 -2.68
CA SER A 75 9.96 -10.65 -1.26
C SER A 75 11.35 -11.15 -0.81
N PRO A 76 11.59 -11.49 0.47
CA PRO A 76 12.90 -11.95 0.94
C PRO A 76 13.35 -13.33 0.40
N HIS A 77 13.10 -13.63 -0.88
CA HIS A 77 13.59 -14.82 -1.59
C HIS A 77 15.05 -14.65 -2.02
N ILE A 78 15.94 -14.50 -1.03
CA ILE A 78 17.36 -14.18 -1.19
C ILE A 78 18.15 -15.10 -0.26
N GLY A 79 19.35 -15.54 -0.65
CA GLY A 79 20.16 -16.51 0.10
C GLY A 79 20.43 -16.08 1.53
N CYS A 80 20.85 -14.82 1.77
CA CYS A 80 21.12 -14.31 3.11
C CYS A 80 19.88 -14.21 4.01
N TYR A 81 18.65 -14.32 3.48
CA TYR A 81 17.42 -14.45 4.25
C TYR A 81 17.04 -15.90 4.56
N GLY A 82 17.87 -16.86 4.12
CA GLY A 82 17.70 -18.28 4.38
C GLY A 82 16.91 -19.03 3.31
N ASP A 83 16.66 -18.42 2.16
CA ASP A 83 16.02 -19.11 1.04
C ASP A 83 17.03 -20.09 0.39
N PRO A 84 16.75 -21.39 0.37
CA PRO A 84 17.71 -22.40 -0.08
C PRO A 84 17.84 -22.46 -1.60
N HIS A 85 16.94 -21.84 -2.36
CA HIS A 85 16.93 -21.88 -3.82
C HIS A 85 17.44 -20.60 -4.47
N ALA A 86 17.50 -19.51 -3.70
CA ALA A 86 17.98 -18.22 -4.22
C ALA A 86 19.50 -18.26 -4.50
N ILE A 87 19.92 -17.86 -5.69
CA ILE A 87 21.33 -17.74 -6.10
C ILE A 87 21.66 -16.25 -6.16
N THR A 88 22.15 -15.70 -5.03
CA THR A 88 22.34 -14.26 -4.84
C THR A 88 23.68 -13.92 -4.18
N PRO A 89 24.83 -14.40 -4.71
CA PRO A 89 26.12 -14.28 -4.04
C PRO A 89 26.57 -12.84 -3.80
N HIS A 90 26.24 -11.88 -4.67
CA HIS A 90 26.63 -10.49 -4.51
C HIS A 90 25.83 -9.76 -3.41
N VAL A 91 24.52 -10.01 -3.34
CA VAL A 91 23.65 -9.49 -2.28
C VAL A 91 23.96 -10.16 -0.95
N ASP A 92 24.28 -11.47 -0.95
CA ASP A 92 24.68 -12.21 0.24
C ASP A 92 26.02 -11.68 0.80
N GLN A 93 26.98 -11.34 -0.08
CA GLN A 93 28.23 -10.67 0.32
C GLN A 93 27.97 -9.28 0.89
N LEU A 94 27.05 -8.50 0.28
CA LEU A 94 26.67 -7.20 0.82
C LEU A 94 26.05 -7.34 2.25
N ALA A 95 25.27 -8.37 2.48
CA ALA A 95 24.71 -8.66 3.81
C ALA A 95 25.78 -9.07 4.81
N ALA A 96 26.79 -9.85 4.39
CA ALA A 96 27.94 -10.21 5.23
C ALA A 96 28.77 -9.00 5.64
N GLU A 97 28.81 -7.96 4.82
CA GLU A 97 29.50 -6.69 5.10
C GLU A 97 28.60 -5.63 5.76
N GLY A 98 27.29 -5.84 5.78
CA GLY A 98 26.28 -4.93 6.28
C GLY A 98 25.43 -5.51 7.43
N VAL A 99 24.29 -4.89 7.64
CA VAL A 99 23.24 -5.35 8.54
C VAL A 99 22.03 -5.74 7.72
N ARG A 100 21.51 -6.95 7.91
CA ARG A 100 20.27 -7.43 7.33
C ARG A 100 19.11 -7.19 8.29
N TYR A 101 18.05 -6.54 7.82
CA TYR A 101 16.83 -6.31 8.60
C TYR A 101 15.81 -7.40 8.30
N SER A 102 15.39 -8.14 9.33
CA SER A 102 14.43 -9.25 9.18
C SER A 102 12.97 -8.79 9.16
N HIS A 103 12.68 -7.54 9.53
CA HIS A 103 11.32 -7.01 9.65
C HIS A 103 11.19 -5.64 8.95
N CYS A 104 11.36 -5.64 7.63
CA CYS A 104 11.14 -4.46 6.79
C CYS A 104 9.86 -4.62 5.98
N PHE A 105 8.93 -3.66 6.11
CA PHE A 105 7.63 -3.70 5.48
C PHE A 105 7.34 -2.44 4.68
N THR A 106 6.65 -2.63 3.55
CA THR A 106 6.20 -1.52 2.70
C THR A 106 4.81 -1.04 3.15
N VAL A 107 4.55 0.25 2.92
CA VAL A 107 3.25 0.86 3.26
C VAL A 107 2.15 0.53 2.25
N SER A 108 2.49 -0.11 1.13
CA SER A 108 1.55 -0.65 0.14
C SER A 108 2.20 -1.81 -0.62
N GLY A 109 1.43 -2.82 -0.99
CA GLY A 109 1.88 -3.97 -1.79
C GLY A 109 2.01 -3.67 -3.29
N VAL A 110 2.19 -2.40 -3.70
CA VAL A 110 2.31 -2.00 -5.10
C VAL A 110 3.21 -0.77 -5.26
N CYS A 111 3.89 -0.67 -6.41
CA CYS A 111 4.98 0.27 -6.66
C CYS A 111 4.60 1.75 -6.43
N ALA A 112 3.58 2.30 -7.12
CA ALA A 112 3.39 3.74 -7.14
C ALA A 112 2.96 4.34 -5.79
N PRO A 113 1.97 3.81 -5.05
CA PRO A 113 1.67 4.27 -3.70
C PRO A 113 2.84 4.14 -2.73
N ASN A 114 3.58 3.01 -2.77
CA ASN A 114 4.73 2.83 -1.89
C ASN A 114 5.88 3.77 -2.23
N ARG A 115 6.20 3.95 -3.53
CA ARG A 115 7.28 4.86 -3.97
C ARG A 115 6.97 6.32 -3.66
N SER A 116 5.69 6.75 -3.66
CA SER A 116 5.31 8.08 -3.18
C SER A 116 5.57 8.25 -1.69
N GLY A 117 5.32 7.20 -0.90
CA GLY A 117 5.64 7.19 0.52
C GLY A 117 7.15 7.24 0.79
N ILE A 118 7.94 6.42 0.09
CA ILE A 118 9.40 6.40 0.22
C ILE A 118 10.02 7.77 -0.06
N ILE A 119 9.63 8.41 -1.18
CA ILE A 119 10.27 9.64 -1.63
C ILE A 119 9.91 10.87 -0.79
N THR A 120 8.77 10.82 -0.09
CA THR A 120 8.31 11.91 0.80
C THR A 120 8.53 11.63 2.28
N GLY A 121 8.76 10.36 2.66
CA GLY A 121 8.77 9.94 4.07
C GLY A 121 7.40 10.01 4.75
N MET A 122 6.31 9.97 3.99
CA MET A 122 4.93 10.11 4.50
C MET A 122 4.04 8.96 4.03
N TYR A 123 3.02 8.62 4.82
CA TYR A 123 2.03 7.65 4.37
C TYR A 123 1.27 8.14 3.14
N GLN A 124 1.09 7.25 2.16
CA GLN A 124 0.35 7.52 0.93
C GLN A 124 -1.11 7.91 1.21
N THR A 125 -1.70 7.40 2.30
CA THR A 125 -3.06 7.75 2.74
C THR A 125 -3.15 9.17 3.31
N THR A 126 -2.09 9.66 3.94
CA THR A 126 -1.99 11.06 4.39
C THR A 126 -1.84 12.03 3.20
N LEU A 127 -1.03 11.63 2.20
CA LEU A 127 -0.78 12.45 1.02
C LEU A 127 -1.95 12.47 0.02
N GLY A 128 -2.79 11.40 0.03
CA GLY A 128 -3.77 11.16 -1.01
C GLY A 128 -3.22 10.44 -2.26
N THR A 129 -2.02 9.82 -2.16
CA THR A 129 -1.38 9.04 -3.24
C THR A 129 -1.65 7.54 -3.16
N HIS A 130 -2.66 7.12 -2.39
CA HIS A 130 -2.96 5.72 -2.09
C HIS A 130 -3.62 4.95 -3.25
N HIS A 131 -4.24 5.63 -4.21
CA HIS A 131 -4.80 4.99 -5.40
C HIS A 131 -3.73 4.76 -6.46
N MET A 132 -3.61 3.52 -6.97
CA MET A 132 -2.68 3.22 -8.06
C MET A 132 -2.97 4.06 -9.29
N ALA A 133 -1.93 4.66 -9.87
CA ALA A 133 -2.02 5.53 -11.04
C ALA A 133 -3.02 6.69 -10.84
N CYS A 134 -2.97 7.36 -9.71
CA CYS A 134 -3.52 8.70 -9.54
C CYS A 134 -2.46 9.75 -9.88
N GLU A 135 -2.88 10.99 -10.07
CA GLU A 135 -2.00 12.14 -10.25
C GLU A 135 -2.53 13.26 -9.37
N ILE A 136 -1.75 13.66 -8.36
CA ILE A 136 -2.16 14.64 -7.34
C ILE A 136 -1.26 15.86 -7.34
N THR A 137 -1.74 16.93 -6.71
CA THR A 137 -0.93 18.11 -6.37
C THR A 137 -0.51 18.01 -4.91
N LEU A 138 0.80 18.17 -4.65
CA LEU A 138 1.32 18.32 -3.28
C LEU A 138 1.33 19.78 -2.87
N PRO A 139 1.14 20.11 -1.58
CA PRO A 139 1.46 21.44 -1.06
C PRO A 139 2.95 21.78 -1.32
N PRO A 140 3.29 23.04 -1.63
CA PRO A 140 4.67 23.42 -1.98
C PRO A 140 5.72 23.14 -0.90
N TYR A 141 5.32 23.00 0.34
CA TYR A 141 6.21 22.71 1.46
C TYR A 141 6.45 21.20 1.66
N ILE A 142 5.62 20.30 1.09
CA ILE A 142 5.86 18.85 1.08
C ILE A 142 6.67 18.51 -0.16
N ARG A 143 7.96 18.24 0.05
CA ARG A 143 8.91 18.00 -1.04
C ARG A 143 9.54 16.61 -0.94
N PRO A 144 9.89 15.98 -2.08
CA PRO A 144 10.72 14.78 -2.08
C PRO A 144 12.02 14.99 -1.32
N PHE A 145 12.44 14.00 -0.51
CA PHE A 145 13.62 14.18 0.36
C PHE A 145 14.93 14.47 -0.39
N PRO A 146 15.16 14.06 -1.66
CA PRO A 146 16.38 14.43 -2.39
C PRO A 146 16.52 15.93 -2.60
N VAL A 147 15.43 16.71 -2.57
CA VAL A 147 15.50 18.18 -2.64
C VAL A 147 16.34 18.72 -1.47
N TYR A 148 16.12 18.22 -0.26
CA TYR A 148 16.87 18.65 0.93
C TYR A 148 18.35 18.22 0.88
N LEU A 149 18.65 17.05 0.29
CA LEU A 149 20.04 16.61 0.04
C LEU A 149 20.74 17.54 -0.96
N ARG A 150 20.07 17.92 -2.04
CA ARG A 150 20.63 18.84 -3.05
C ARG A 150 20.88 20.24 -2.44
N GLU A 151 19.96 20.73 -1.63
CA GLU A 151 20.15 21.99 -0.88
C GLU A 151 21.34 21.90 0.09
N ALA A 152 21.64 20.70 0.59
CA ALA A 152 22.84 20.44 1.39
C ALA A 152 24.11 20.15 0.56
N GLY A 153 24.05 20.26 -0.78
CA GLY A 153 25.20 20.12 -1.68
C GLY A 153 25.48 18.72 -2.20
N TYR A 154 24.54 17.76 -2.05
CA TYR A 154 24.65 16.45 -2.67
C TYR A 154 24.30 16.48 -4.16
N TYR A 155 25.01 15.69 -4.97
CA TYR A 155 24.61 15.37 -6.32
C TYR A 155 23.62 14.19 -6.31
N CYS A 156 22.37 14.40 -6.71
CA CYS A 156 21.32 13.43 -6.61
C CYS A 156 20.90 12.87 -7.96
N THR A 157 21.01 11.55 -8.16
CA THR A 157 20.65 10.88 -9.42
C THR A 157 19.65 9.75 -9.22
N ASN A 158 18.77 9.53 -10.22
CA ASN A 158 17.80 8.44 -10.27
C ASN A 158 17.83 7.74 -11.63
N ASN A 159 18.19 6.46 -11.65
CA ASN A 159 18.23 5.62 -12.83
C ASN A 159 17.14 4.54 -12.74
N SER A 160 15.93 4.73 -13.31
CA SER A 160 15.27 5.95 -13.79
C SER A 160 13.79 5.93 -13.35
N LYS A 161 13.41 4.98 -12.48
CA LYS A 161 12.03 4.79 -12.03
C LYS A 161 11.59 5.86 -11.03
N THR A 162 10.44 6.50 -11.28
CA THR A 162 9.83 7.47 -10.36
C THR A 162 8.53 6.93 -9.74
N HIS A 163 7.43 6.88 -10.46
CA HIS A 163 6.12 6.40 -10.00
C HIS A 163 5.62 7.08 -8.71
N TYR A 164 5.84 8.40 -8.55
CA TYR A 164 5.54 9.10 -7.29
C TYR A 164 4.08 9.55 -7.15
N GLN A 165 3.22 9.33 -8.16
CA GLN A 165 1.81 9.72 -8.15
C GLN A 165 1.57 11.25 -8.11
N PHE A 166 2.61 12.03 -8.27
CA PHE A 166 2.58 13.49 -8.40
C PHE A 166 3.73 13.96 -9.29
N LYS A 167 3.59 15.14 -9.86
CA LYS A 167 4.65 15.78 -10.60
C LYS A 167 5.69 16.33 -9.61
N HIS A 168 6.82 15.65 -9.52
CA HIS A 168 7.90 16.12 -8.65
C HIS A 168 8.57 17.39 -9.20
N PRO A 169 9.03 18.32 -8.34
CA PRO A 169 9.72 19.53 -8.79
C PRO A 169 11.04 19.17 -9.50
N PRO A 170 11.49 19.99 -10.49
CA PRO A 170 12.78 19.79 -11.16
C PRO A 170 13.99 19.78 -10.21
N SER A 171 13.84 20.38 -9.04
CA SER A 171 14.86 20.38 -7.98
C SER A 171 15.01 19.00 -7.29
N THR A 172 14.20 17.98 -7.61
CA THR A 172 14.30 16.67 -6.96
C THR A 172 15.58 15.93 -7.33
N TRP A 173 15.98 15.96 -8.61
CA TRP A 173 17.11 15.25 -9.14
C TRP A 173 18.01 16.15 -9.97
N ASP A 174 19.33 15.93 -9.95
CA ASP A 174 20.24 16.51 -10.92
C ASP A 174 20.14 15.79 -12.26
N ALA A 175 19.94 14.46 -12.22
CA ALA A 175 19.63 13.64 -13.39
C ALA A 175 18.65 12.52 -13.01
N SER A 176 17.60 12.33 -13.84
CA SER A 176 16.62 11.23 -13.67
C SER A 176 16.33 10.62 -15.04
N THR A 177 17.29 9.81 -15.53
CA THR A 177 17.28 9.15 -16.85
C THR A 177 17.87 7.74 -16.72
N SER A 178 17.79 6.94 -17.78
CA SER A 178 18.45 5.61 -17.85
C SER A 178 19.97 5.70 -17.74
N ASP A 179 20.56 6.86 -18.01
CA ASP A 179 22.02 7.08 -17.99
C ASP A 179 22.48 7.85 -16.73
N ALA A 180 21.53 8.17 -15.82
CA ALA A 180 21.84 8.87 -14.59
C ALA A 180 22.77 8.03 -13.70
N HIS A 181 23.90 8.62 -13.29
CA HIS A 181 24.96 7.92 -12.60
C HIS A 181 25.76 8.86 -11.69
N TRP A 182 26.37 8.36 -10.60
CA TRP A 182 27.27 9.16 -9.74
C TRP A 182 28.50 9.69 -10.49
N ARG A 183 28.95 9.00 -11.55
CA ARG A 183 30.10 9.40 -12.38
C ARG A 183 29.86 10.67 -13.19
N THR A 184 28.58 11.07 -13.38
CA THR A 184 28.24 12.28 -14.16
C THR A 184 28.22 13.56 -13.32
N ARG A 185 28.60 13.47 -12.03
CA ARG A 185 28.69 14.66 -11.17
C ARG A 185 29.81 15.58 -11.68
N PRO A 186 29.57 16.92 -11.70
CA PRO A 186 30.54 17.89 -12.20
C PRO A 186 31.85 17.92 -11.41
N ASP A 187 31.76 17.73 -10.08
CA ASP A 187 32.92 17.69 -9.18
C ASP A 187 33.04 16.29 -8.57
N PRO A 188 34.12 15.55 -8.86
CA PRO A 188 34.37 14.21 -8.26
C PRO A 188 34.45 14.18 -6.75
N SER A 189 34.72 15.29 -6.08
CA SER A 189 34.73 15.42 -4.62
C SER A 189 33.34 15.65 -4.01
N GLN A 190 32.34 16.04 -4.82
CA GLN A 190 30.98 16.28 -4.38
C GLN A 190 30.34 14.97 -3.88
N PRO A 191 29.78 14.92 -2.66
CA PRO A 191 29.06 13.74 -2.19
C PRO A 191 27.82 13.52 -3.05
N PHE A 192 27.43 12.25 -3.22
CA PHE A 192 26.26 11.90 -4.02
C PHE A 192 25.24 11.07 -3.26
N PHE A 193 23.99 11.18 -3.72
CA PHE A 193 22.89 10.24 -3.49
C PHE A 193 22.48 9.66 -4.85
N ALA A 194 22.76 8.40 -5.09
CA ALA A 194 22.46 7.73 -6.35
C ALA A 194 21.47 6.58 -6.13
N VAL A 195 20.40 6.58 -6.91
CA VAL A 195 19.39 5.50 -6.91
C VAL A 195 19.47 4.76 -8.25
N PHE A 196 19.62 3.45 -8.17
CA PHE A 196 19.50 2.56 -9.33
C PHE A 196 18.32 1.61 -9.10
N ASN A 197 17.49 1.44 -10.12
CA ASN A 197 16.27 0.66 -10.04
C ASN A 197 16.31 -0.52 -11.00
N PHE A 198 16.39 -1.75 -10.48
CA PHE A 198 16.24 -2.95 -11.29
C PHE A 198 14.75 -3.24 -11.51
N ILE A 199 14.28 -2.98 -12.71
CA ILE A 199 12.86 -3.10 -13.07
C ILE A 199 12.51 -4.45 -13.71
N ASP A 200 13.47 -5.31 -13.92
CA ASP A 200 13.29 -6.55 -14.67
C ASP A 200 12.87 -7.75 -13.80
N CYS A 201 12.59 -7.55 -12.49
CA CYS A 201 11.82 -8.50 -11.66
C CYS A 201 10.31 -8.25 -11.67
N HIS A 202 9.84 -7.17 -12.32
CA HIS A 202 8.43 -6.79 -12.39
C HIS A 202 7.54 -7.93 -12.93
N GLU A 203 6.30 -8.10 -12.41
CA GLU A 203 5.32 -9.14 -12.80
C GLU A 203 5.20 -9.37 -14.32
N SER A 204 5.34 -8.31 -15.11
CA SER A 204 5.28 -8.40 -16.56
C SER A 204 6.46 -9.17 -17.18
N ARG A 205 7.57 -9.34 -16.46
CA ARG A 205 8.71 -10.12 -16.91
C ARG A 205 8.50 -11.61 -16.64
N ILE A 206 7.86 -11.93 -15.53
CA ILE A 206 7.43 -13.31 -15.24
C ILE A 206 6.37 -13.74 -16.29
N ALA A 207 5.36 -12.90 -16.53
CA ALA A 207 4.25 -13.20 -17.44
C ALA A 207 4.62 -13.28 -18.92
N SER A 208 5.72 -12.64 -19.36
CA SER A 208 6.14 -12.60 -20.78
C SER A 208 7.38 -13.42 -21.00
N THR A 209 7.27 -14.55 -21.70
CA THR A 209 8.40 -15.43 -22.05
C THR A 209 9.51 -14.67 -22.75
N ALA A 210 9.19 -13.81 -23.74
CA ALA A 210 10.23 -13.05 -24.45
C ALA A 210 10.98 -12.07 -23.55
N HIS A 211 10.31 -11.42 -22.60
CA HIS A 211 10.98 -10.54 -21.64
C HIS A 211 11.81 -11.34 -20.63
N TYR A 212 11.26 -12.43 -20.09
CA TYR A 212 11.97 -13.32 -19.19
C TYR A 212 13.26 -13.85 -19.83
N GLU A 213 13.19 -14.42 -21.04
CA GLU A 213 14.36 -14.96 -21.76
C GLU A 213 15.43 -13.88 -22.02
N ARG A 214 15.00 -12.66 -22.33
CA ARG A 214 15.93 -11.53 -22.49
C ARG A 214 16.69 -11.22 -21.20
N VAL A 215 16.02 -11.20 -20.06
CA VAL A 215 16.62 -10.91 -18.75
C VAL A 215 17.48 -12.08 -18.28
N ALA A 216 16.94 -13.28 -18.33
CA ALA A 216 17.61 -14.50 -17.87
C ALA A 216 18.79 -14.94 -18.75
N ARG A 217 19.08 -14.25 -19.86
CA ARG A 217 20.21 -14.53 -20.75
C ARG A 217 21.57 -14.41 -20.07
N VAL A 218 21.67 -13.61 -19.01
CA VAL A 218 22.91 -13.41 -18.26
C VAL A 218 23.26 -14.61 -17.37
N LEU A 219 22.30 -15.51 -17.11
CA LEU A 219 22.50 -16.65 -16.24
C LEU A 219 23.28 -17.77 -16.95
N THR A 220 24.20 -18.39 -16.22
CA THR A 220 24.88 -19.62 -16.64
C THR A 220 23.94 -20.83 -16.48
N LEU A 221 24.32 -21.99 -17.03
CA LEU A 221 23.47 -23.19 -16.96
C LEU A 221 23.28 -23.70 -15.52
N ASP A 222 24.28 -23.57 -14.67
CA ASP A 222 24.21 -23.93 -13.24
C ASP A 222 23.39 -22.94 -12.39
N GLN A 223 23.09 -21.77 -12.91
CA GLN A 223 22.20 -20.77 -12.28
C GLN A 223 20.72 -20.94 -12.71
N ARG A 224 20.45 -21.84 -13.66
CA ARG A 224 19.08 -22.16 -14.07
C ARG A 224 18.43 -23.09 -13.07
N GLN A 225 17.17 -22.79 -12.76
CA GLN A 225 16.39 -23.54 -11.76
C GLN A 225 15.62 -24.70 -12.40
N ASP A 226 15.52 -25.84 -11.70
CA ASP A 226 14.53 -26.86 -12.00
C ASP A 226 13.24 -26.52 -11.23
N PRO A 227 12.10 -26.23 -11.89
CA PRO A 227 10.86 -25.89 -11.21
C PRO A 227 10.37 -26.99 -10.27
N ASN A 228 10.69 -28.25 -10.52
CA ASN A 228 10.29 -29.40 -9.68
C ASN A 228 11.16 -29.54 -8.44
N ALA A 229 12.37 -29.03 -8.44
CA ALA A 229 13.28 -29.08 -7.30
C ALA A 229 13.00 -27.98 -6.26
N ILE A 230 12.21 -26.96 -6.58
CA ILE A 230 11.92 -25.83 -5.69
C ILE A 230 10.94 -26.27 -4.61
N THR A 231 11.39 -26.29 -3.33
CA THR A 231 10.62 -26.72 -2.16
C THR A 231 9.89 -25.58 -1.43
N THR A 232 10.19 -24.32 -1.74
CA THR A 232 9.61 -23.11 -1.13
C THR A 232 8.34 -22.65 -1.86
N PHE A 233 7.68 -23.52 -2.59
CA PHE A 233 6.48 -23.20 -3.34
C PHE A 233 5.30 -22.96 -2.38
N PRO A 234 4.60 -21.80 -2.48
CA PRO A 234 3.54 -21.48 -1.53
C PRO A 234 2.29 -22.34 -1.67
N ASP A 235 1.68 -22.73 -0.52
CA ASP A 235 0.47 -23.58 -0.47
C ASP A 235 -0.79 -22.90 -1.01
N TYR A 236 -0.75 -21.58 -1.18
CA TYR A 236 -1.83 -20.80 -1.81
C TYR A 236 -1.72 -20.71 -3.34
N TYR A 237 -0.77 -21.40 -3.95
CA TYR A 237 -0.72 -21.62 -5.39
C TYR A 237 -1.02 -23.07 -5.74
N PRO A 238 -1.62 -23.33 -6.92
CA PRO A 238 -1.82 -24.71 -7.37
C PRO A 238 -0.46 -25.32 -7.75
N ASP A 239 -0.16 -26.49 -7.21
CA ASP A 239 1.07 -27.21 -7.52
C ASP A 239 0.98 -27.84 -8.92
N THR A 240 1.11 -27.01 -9.95
CA THR A 240 1.09 -27.38 -11.36
C THR A 240 2.38 -26.92 -12.06
N ALA A 241 2.71 -27.58 -13.17
CA ALA A 241 3.88 -27.20 -13.97
C ALA A 241 3.82 -25.72 -14.41
N VAL A 242 2.62 -25.17 -14.64
CA VAL A 242 2.41 -23.77 -15.03
C VAL A 242 2.79 -22.81 -13.90
N ALA A 243 2.29 -23.05 -12.69
CA ALA A 243 2.56 -22.17 -11.56
C ALA A 243 4.01 -22.33 -11.07
N ARG A 244 4.56 -23.55 -11.10
CA ARG A 244 5.98 -23.80 -10.80
C ARG A 244 6.93 -23.11 -11.78
N GLU A 245 6.57 -23.02 -13.06
CA GLU A 245 7.38 -22.29 -14.05
C GLU A 245 7.41 -20.79 -13.76
N ASP A 246 6.30 -20.14 -13.41
CA ASP A 246 6.28 -18.74 -13.01
C ASP A 246 7.12 -18.51 -11.74
N TRP A 247 7.07 -19.44 -10.77
CA TRP A 247 7.84 -19.39 -9.54
C TRP A 247 9.35 -19.53 -9.80
N LYS A 248 9.73 -20.45 -10.67
CA LYS A 248 11.10 -20.59 -11.18
C LYS A 248 11.59 -19.29 -11.84
N ARG A 249 10.78 -18.71 -12.71
CA ARG A 249 11.12 -17.44 -13.39
C ARG A 249 11.39 -16.33 -12.38
N ASN A 250 10.62 -16.27 -11.30
CA ASN A 250 10.88 -15.31 -10.22
C ASN A 250 12.28 -15.46 -9.64
N TYR A 251 12.74 -16.69 -9.32
CA TYR A 251 14.10 -16.93 -8.81
C TYR A 251 15.19 -16.57 -9.83
N GLU A 252 15.00 -16.93 -11.08
CA GLU A 252 15.98 -16.62 -12.11
C GLU A 252 16.09 -15.11 -12.40
N LEU A 253 14.99 -14.36 -12.32
CA LEU A 253 15.01 -12.90 -12.40
C LEU A 253 15.71 -12.26 -11.18
N ILE A 254 15.56 -12.84 -9.98
CA ILE A 254 16.30 -12.44 -8.78
C ILE A 254 17.80 -12.69 -8.95
N THR A 255 18.21 -13.83 -9.54
CA THR A 255 19.62 -14.09 -9.85
C THR A 255 20.18 -13.07 -10.86
N ALA A 256 19.40 -12.69 -11.89
CA ALA A 256 19.79 -11.64 -12.82
C ALA A 256 19.92 -10.26 -12.14
N MET A 257 19.06 -9.96 -11.17
CA MET A 257 19.15 -8.77 -10.32
C MET A 257 20.43 -8.79 -9.48
N ASP A 258 20.82 -9.94 -8.94
CA ASP A 258 22.06 -10.09 -8.16
C ASP A 258 23.30 -9.77 -8.99
N HIS A 259 23.38 -10.24 -10.24
CA HIS A 259 24.45 -9.86 -11.18
C HIS A 259 24.50 -8.35 -11.37
N TRP A 260 23.36 -7.71 -11.65
CA TRP A 260 23.28 -6.27 -11.80
C TRP A 260 23.74 -5.51 -10.54
N ALA A 261 23.35 -5.97 -9.36
CA ALA A 261 23.79 -5.37 -8.10
C ALA A 261 25.31 -5.52 -7.91
N GLY A 262 25.86 -6.71 -8.22
CA GLY A 262 27.29 -7.00 -8.21
C GLY A 262 28.08 -6.07 -9.12
N ASP A 263 27.61 -5.84 -10.35
CA ASP A 263 28.27 -4.95 -11.33
C ASP A 263 28.32 -3.50 -10.82
N LEU A 264 27.26 -2.98 -10.19
CA LEU A 264 27.24 -1.62 -9.63
C LEU A 264 28.15 -1.50 -8.40
N ILE A 265 28.19 -2.51 -7.55
CA ILE A 265 29.09 -2.56 -6.39
C ILE A 265 30.57 -2.61 -6.89
N GLN A 266 30.85 -3.38 -7.93
CA GLN A 266 32.20 -3.45 -8.50
C GLN A 266 32.63 -2.10 -9.11
N GLN A 267 31.72 -1.43 -9.84
CA GLN A 267 31.99 -0.08 -10.36
C GLN A 267 32.30 0.92 -9.24
N LEU A 268 31.64 0.82 -8.11
CA LEU A 268 31.89 1.67 -6.93
C LEU A 268 33.29 1.39 -6.32
N LYS A 269 33.74 0.11 -6.33
CA LYS A 269 35.06 -0.28 -5.89
C LYS A 269 36.12 0.22 -6.85
N ASP A 270 35.91 0.07 -8.16
CA ASP A 270 36.86 0.53 -9.22
C ASP A 270 37.05 2.05 -9.19
N ASP A 271 36.00 2.80 -8.81
CA ASP A 271 36.05 4.26 -8.61
C ASP A 271 36.71 4.68 -7.28
N GLY A 272 37.11 3.73 -6.42
CA GLY A 272 37.69 4.01 -5.10
C GLY A 272 36.72 4.63 -4.09
N LEU A 273 35.40 4.50 -4.32
CA LEU A 273 34.35 5.15 -3.53
C LEU A 273 33.69 4.21 -2.51
N TYR A 274 33.97 2.91 -2.57
CA TYR A 274 33.31 1.89 -1.78
C TYR A 274 33.41 2.13 -0.26
N GLU A 275 34.56 2.56 0.22
CA GLU A 275 34.79 2.79 1.65
C GLU A 275 34.29 4.17 2.16
N ASN A 276 33.73 4.99 1.28
CA ASN A 276 33.04 6.23 1.64
C ASN A 276 31.56 6.25 1.23
N THR A 277 30.99 5.07 0.87
CA THR A 277 29.59 4.95 0.42
C THR A 277 28.79 4.03 1.32
N ILE A 278 27.68 4.53 1.85
CA ILE A 278 26.65 3.74 2.51
C ILE A 278 25.74 3.16 1.43
N ILE A 279 25.54 1.84 1.44
CA ILE A 279 24.77 1.12 0.42
C ILE A 279 23.50 0.57 1.07
N PHE A 280 22.34 0.88 0.47
CA PHE A 280 21.05 0.27 0.79
C PHE A 280 20.64 -0.64 -0.36
N PHE A 281 20.29 -1.87 -0.06
CA PHE A 281 19.60 -2.79 -0.97
C PHE A 281 18.19 -3.02 -0.44
N TRP A 282 17.17 -2.84 -1.29
CA TRP A 282 15.75 -2.96 -0.88
C TRP A 282 14.83 -3.20 -2.08
N SER A 283 13.62 -3.75 -1.83
CA SER A 283 12.56 -3.88 -2.82
C SER A 283 11.41 -2.91 -2.56
N ASP A 284 10.70 -2.50 -3.61
CA ASP A 284 9.57 -1.58 -3.49
C ASP A 284 8.28 -2.25 -3.02
N HIS A 285 8.11 -3.54 -3.16
CA HIS A 285 7.08 -4.41 -2.58
C HIS A 285 7.41 -5.88 -2.84
N GLY A 286 6.55 -6.80 -2.38
CA GLY A 286 6.76 -8.23 -2.52
C GLY A 286 6.51 -8.77 -3.94
N VAL A 287 6.64 -10.09 -4.10
CA VAL A 287 6.69 -10.81 -5.38
C VAL A 287 5.53 -10.48 -6.32
N GLY A 288 5.84 -10.37 -7.62
CA GLY A 288 4.91 -10.00 -8.69
C GLY A 288 3.95 -11.11 -9.13
N LEU A 289 3.35 -11.83 -8.19
CA LEU A 289 2.45 -12.96 -8.43
C LEU A 289 1.11 -12.76 -7.68
N PRO A 290 0.06 -13.56 -7.98
CA PRO A 290 -1.24 -13.49 -7.29
C PRO A 290 -1.12 -13.57 -5.77
N ARG A 291 -2.04 -12.93 -5.04
CA ARG A 291 -2.09 -12.87 -3.56
C ARG A 291 -0.85 -12.21 -2.90
N ALA A 292 0.14 -11.77 -3.66
CA ALA A 292 1.31 -11.05 -3.19
C ALA A 292 1.25 -9.59 -3.65
N LYS A 293 1.67 -9.29 -4.87
CA LYS A 293 1.53 -7.92 -5.42
C LYS A 293 0.10 -7.40 -5.31
N ARG A 294 -0.07 -6.16 -4.88
CA ARG A 294 -1.35 -5.47 -4.61
C ARG A 294 -2.04 -5.91 -3.32
N TRP A 295 -1.47 -6.84 -2.54
CA TRP A 295 -2.03 -7.31 -1.28
C TRP A 295 -1.18 -6.90 -0.09
N LEU A 296 -1.77 -6.95 1.12
CA LEU A 296 -1.11 -6.54 2.37
C LEU A 296 -0.59 -7.72 3.19
N TYR A 297 -0.63 -8.94 2.64
CA TYR A 297 0.05 -10.09 3.23
C TYR A 297 1.57 -9.88 3.24
N ASP A 298 2.30 -10.63 4.07
CA ASP A 298 3.76 -10.55 4.09
C ASP A 298 4.36 -10.86 2.70
N SER A 299 3.72 -11.74 1.92
CA SER A 299 4.08 -11.98 0.52
C SER A 299 4.08 -10.71 -0.36
N GLY A 300 3.27 -9.70 -0.02
CA GLY A 300 3.17 -8.44 -0.77
C GLY A 300 3.87 -7.25 -0.10
N THR A 301 4.13 -7.30 1.20
CA THR A 301 4.62 -6.14 1.96
C THR A 301 5.94 -6.38 2.70
N HIS A 302 6.31 -7.62 3.00
CA HIS A 302 7.61 -7.95 3.60
C HIS A 302 8.67 -7.97 2.51
N VAL A 303 9.68 -7.10 2.65
CA VAL A 303 10.72 -6.89 1.64
C VAL A 303 12.11 -7.03 2.23
N PRO A 304 13.12 -7.42 1.44
CA PRO A 304 14.50 -7.37 1.89
C PRO A 304 14.94 -5.94 2.15
N LEU A 305 15.74 -5.75 3.19
CA LEU A 305 16.48 -4.53 3.47
C LEU A 305 17.87 -4.90 4.02
N ILE A 306 18.91 -4.50 3.31
CA ILE A 306 20.31 -4.65 3.72
C ILE A 306 20.95 -3.27 3.70
N VAL A 307 21.66 -2.89 4.78
CA VAL A 307 22.38 -1.62 4.83
C VAL A 307 23.85 -1.89 5.18
N ARG A 308 24.74 -1.59 4.25
CA ARG A 308 26.19 -1.60 4.49
C ARG A 308 26.64 -0.19 4.83
N ILE A 309 27.22 -0.02 6.02
CA ILE A 309 27.92 1.19 6.42
C ILE A 309 29.41 0.89 6.51
N PRO A 310 30.27 1.60 5.76
CA PRO A 310 31.72 1.44 5.84
C PRO A 310 32.23 1.59 7.28
N LYS A 311 33.27 0.82 7.64
CA LYS A 311 33.81 0.80 9.01
C LYS A 311 34.15 2.19 9.55
N LEU A 312 34.70 3.08 8.72
CA LEU A 312 35.06 4.44 9.11
C LEU A 312 33.86 5.35 9.40
N LEU A 313 32.69 5.04 8.82
CA LEU A 313 31.44 5.80 8.98
C LEU A 313 30.51 5.19 10.04
N ARG A 314 30.79 3.94 10.44
CA ARG A 314 29.95 3.19 11.37
C ARG A 314 30.13 3.70 12.80
N LYS A 315 29.01 3.87 13.49
CA LYS A 315 28.97 4.11 14.93
C LYS A 315 28.76 2.80 15.69
N ALA A 316 29.16 2.75 16.94
CA ALA A 316 29.11 1.53 17.75
C ALA A 316 27.67 0.99 17.97
N ASP A 317 26.68 1.87 17.94
CA ASP A 317 25.26 1.56 18.13
C ASP A 317 24.50 1.16 16.84
N GLN A 318 25.19 1.12 15.71
CA GLN A 318 24.57 0.78 14.41
C GLN A 318 24.66 -0.69 14.04
N GLY A 319 25.02 -1.54 14.97
CA GLY A 319 25.23 -2.96 14.74
C GLY A 319 26.52 -3.28 14.02
N MET A 320 26.93 -4.53 14.07
CA MET A 320 28.15 -5.02 13.43
C MET A 320 27.81 -5.59 12.05
N ALA A 321 28.78 -5.55 11.11
CA ALA A 321 28.65 -6.20 9.82
C ALA A 321 28.38 -7.70 9.98
N GLY A 322 27.57 -8.28 9.09
CA GLY A 322 27.14 -9.68 9.13
C GLY A 322 26.10 -9.98 10.19
N THR A 323 25.53 -8.95 10.86
CA THR A 323 24.49 -9.16 11.87
C THR A 323 23.07 -9.01 11.32
N VAL A 324 22.10 -9.53 12.05
CA VAL A 324 20.67 -9.40 11.77
C VAL A 324 20.05 -8.46 12.79
N SER A 325 19.28 -7.49 12.29
CA SER A 325 18.43 -6.63 13.11
C SER A 325 16.97 -7.06 12.98
N ASP A 326 16.30 -7.26 14.09
CA ASP A 326 14.87 -7.55 14.16
C ASP A 326 14.01 -6.29 14.34
N ARG A 327 14.62 -5.11 14.20
CA ARG A 327 13.92 -3.83 14.26
C ARG A 327 12.85 -3.73 13.20
N LEU A 328 11.64 -3.34 13.57
CA LEU A 328 10.59 -3.00 12.63
C LEU A 328 10.96 -1.74 11.85
N VAL A 329 11.01 -1.86 10.52
CA VAL A 329 11.30 -0.77 9.58
C VAL A 329 10.14 -0.65 8.59
N SER A 330 9.67 0.56 8.39
CA SER A 330 8.71 0.90 7.34
C SER A 330 9.42 1.54 6.15
N SER A 331 8.98 1.27 4.94
CA SER A 331 9.57 1.86 3.74
C SER A 331 9.60 3.41 3.75
N ILE A 332 8.69 4.07 4.46
CA ILE A 332 8.72 5.54 4.65
C ILE A 332 9.86 6.01 5.56
N ASP A 333 10.55 5.10 6.24
CA ASP A 333 11.69 5.41 7.12
C ASP A 333 13.00 5.61 6.32
N PHE A 334 13.05 5.18 5.05
CA PHE A 334 14.27 5.21 4.24
C PHE A 334 14.76 6.64 3.98
N GLY A 335 13.88 7.53 3.49
CA GLY A 335 14.23 8.92 3.23
C GLY A 335 14.74 9.67 4.48
N PRO A 336 13.98 9.72 5.59
CA PRO A 336 14.46 10.35 6.82
C PRO A 336 15.72 9.70 7.39
N THR A 337 15.94 8.40 7.18
CA THR A 337 17.21 7.76 7.59
C THR A 337 18.39 8.29 6.75
N VAL A 338 18.23 8.48 5.45
CA VAL A 338 19.26 9.08 4.60
C VAL A 338 19.55 10.52 5.04
N LEU A 339 18.52 11.35 5.27
CA LEU A 339 18.70 12.72 5.76
C LEU A 339 19.48 12.72 7.08
N HIS A 340 19.12 11.84 8.01
CA HIS A 340 19.77 11.72 9.32
C HIS A 340 21.25 11.27 9.22
N LEU A 341 21.56 10.29 8.36
CA LEU A 341 22.92 9.81 8.10
C LEU A 341 23.81 10.87 7.46
N THR A 342 23.23 11.79 6.70
CA THR A 342 23.93 12.88 6.01
C THR A 342 23.98 14.18 6.79
N GLY A 343 23.38 14.21 8.00
CA GLY A 343 23.31 15.40 8.86
C GLY A 343 22.35 16.46 8.36
N VAL A 344 21.41 16.10 7.48
CA VAL A 344 20.36 17.00 6.97
C VAL A 344 19.15 16.92 7.87
N GLU A 345 18.57 18.07 8.22
CA GLU A 345 17.40 18.16 9.08
C GLU A 345 16.18 17.47 8.45
N ILE A 346 15.47 16.67 9.23
CA ILE A 346 14.24 15.99 8.80
C ILE A 346 13.07 16.96 8.99
N PRO A 347 12.33 17.30 7.91
CA PRO A 347 11.18 18.20 8.01
C PRO A 347 10.10 17.67 8.96
N CYS A 348 9.45 18.56 9.70
CA CYS A 348 8.48 18.20 10.76
C CYS A 348 7.23 17.47 10.24
N HIS A 349 6.88 17.60 8.95
CA HIS A 349 5.76 16.88 8.33
C HIS A 349 6.08 15.43 7.97
N VAL A 350 7.36 15.03 7.98
CA VAL A 350 7.77 13.66 7.66
C VAL A 350 7.30 12.71 8.77
N GLN A 351 6.62 11.62 8.39
CA GLN A 351 6.06 10.62 9.31
C GLN A 351 6.98 9.41 9.51
N GLY A 352 7.89 9.20 8.57
CA GLY A 352 8.94 8.19 8.68
C GLY A 352 9.91 8.51 9.80
N LYS A 353 10.50 7.47 10.40
CA LYS A 353 11.41 7.58 11.55
C LYS A 353 12.80 7.09 11.16
N PRO A 354 13.88 7.85 11.38
CA PRO A 354 15.22 7.40 11.08
C PRO A 354 15.58 6.20 11.98
N PHE A 355 16.03 5.11 11.38
CA PHE A 355 16.43 3.90 12.12
C PHE A 355 17.96 3.75 12.22
N LEU A 356 18.72 4.60 11.55
CA LEU A 356 20.19 4.70 11.57
C LEU A 356 20.63 6.15 11.72
N GLY A 357 21.86 6.37 12.13
CA GLY A 357 22.47 7.68 12.26
C GLY A 357 22.86 8.04 13.70
N PRO A 358 23.22 9.32 13.98
CA PRO A 358 23.78 9.72 15.28
C PRO A 358 22.87 9.48 16.50
N ALA A 359 21.56 9.65 16.32
CA ALA A 359 20.55 9.42 17.34
C ALA A 359 19.30 8.86 16.63
N PRO A 360 19.27 7.56 16.35
CA PRO A 360 18.14 6.96 15.67
C PRO A 360 16.87 7.07 16.52
N ALA A 361 15.71 7.14 15.88
CA ALA A 361 14.44 7.17 16.58
C ALA A 361 14.22 5.89 17.40
N GLU A 362 13.39 5.97 18.43
CA GLU A 362 12.95 4.78 19.17
C GLU A 362 12.35 3.73 18.22
N PRO A 363 12.54 2.44 18.49
CA PRO A 363 11.93 1.37 17.73
C PRO A 363 10.40 1.54 17.61
N ARG A 364 9.83 1.08 16.50
CA ARG A 364 8.38 1.04 16.32
C ARG A 364 7.80 -0.21 16.98
N ASP A 365 6.63 -0.08 17.60
CA ASP A 365 5.82 -1.23 18.00
C ASP A 365 5.09 -1.83 16.80
N TYR A 366 4.67 -0.96 15.85
CA TYR A 366 3.90 -1.35 14.67
C TYR A 366 4.41 -0.64 13.42
N VAL A 367 4.25 -1.32 12.29
CA VAL A 367 4.24 -0.74 10.96
C VAL A 367 2.84 -0.84 10.37
N TYR A 368 2.52 0.06 9.44
CA TYR A 368 1.19 0.21 8.87
C TYR A 368 1.23 0.23 7.36
N GLY A 369 0.16 -0.24 6.73
CA GLY A 369 0.02 -0.21 5.28
C GLY A 369 -1.43 -0.09 4.84
N SER A 370 -1.63 0.26 3.57
CA SER A 370 -2.94 0.36 2.95
C SER A 370 -2.97 -0.27 1.56
N ARG A 371 -4.16 -0.81 1.25
CA ARG A 371 -4.60 -1.11 -0.10
C ARG A 371 -5.86 -0.31 -0.36
N ASP A 372 -5.88 0.38 -1.50
CA ASP A 372 -7.02 1.15 -1.97
C ASP A 372 -7.32 0.76 -3.42
N ARG A 373 -7.74 1.68 -4.31
CA ARG A 373 -7.94 1.34 -5.72
C ARG A 373 -6.62 0.88 -6.37
N MET A 374 -6.64 -0.33 -6.91
CA MET A 374 -5.57 -0.91 -7.72
C MET A 374 -6.04 -1.03 -9.17
N ASP A 375 -5.42 -0.26 -10.07
CA ASP A 375 -5.84 -0.12 -11.47
C ASP A 375 -7.36 0.15 -11.59
N GLU A 376 -8.13 -0.75 -12.19
CA GLU A 376 -9.58 -0.64 -12.37
C GLU A 376 -10.44 -1.17 -11.21
N ARG A 377 -9.85 -1.60 -10.10
CA ARG A 377 -10.58 -2.22 -8.98
C ARG A 377 -10.43 -1.47 -7.67
N TYR A 378 -11.56 -1.24 -7.02
CA TYR A 378 -11.65 -0.62 -5.71
C TYR A 378 -11.66 -1.66 -4.59
N ASP A 379 -10.90 -1.37 -3.56
CA ASP A 379 -10.95 -2.02 -2.26
C ASP A 379 -10.47 -1.02 -1.21
N ILE A 380 -10.69 -1.26 0.07
CA ILE A 380 -10.14 -0.45 1.16
C ILE A 380 -9.74 -1.39 2.28
N ILE A 381 -8.43 -1.63 2.40
CA ILE A 381 -7.84 -2.50 3.42
C ILE A 381 -6.76 -1.74 4.16
N ARG A 382 -6.67 -1.95 5.48
CA ARG A 382 -5.62 -1.37 6.33
C ARG A 382 -4.90 -2.46 7.09
N MET A 383 -3.59 -2.34 7.20
CA MET A 383 -2.69 -3.30 7.84
C MET A 383 -2.05 -2.68 9.08
N VAL A 384 -1.98 -3.47 10.15
CA VAL A 384 -1.10 -3.28 11.30
C VAL A 384 -0.22 -4.51 11.43
N ARG A 385 1.08 -4.35 11.59
CA ARG A 385 2.05 -5.44 11.71
C ARG A 385 3.03 -5.12 12.83
N ASP A 386 3.14 -6.00 13.85
CA ASP A 386 4.24 -6.01 14.81
C ASP A 386 5.31 -7.04 14.39
N LYS A 387 6.15 -7.53 15.28
CA LYS A 387 7.17 -8.54 14.96
C LYS A 387 6.61 -9.95 14.75
N ARG A 388 5.39 -10.23 15.22
CA ARG A 388 4.78 -11.56 15.19
C ARG A 388 3.39 -11.59 14.56
N TYR A 389 2.53 -10.64 14.90
CA TYR A 389 1.14 -10.62 14.48
C TYR A 389 0.90 -9.63 13.37
N LYS A 390 0.01 -9.99 12.46
CA LYS A 390 -0.55 -9.11 11.44
C LYS A 390 -2.05 -9.03 11.57
N TYR A 391 -2.57 -7.80 11.55
CA TYR A 391 -3.98 -7.48 11.52
C TYR A 391 -4.32 -6.78 10.21
N LEU A 392 -5.42 -7.23 9.57
CA LEU A 392 -6.01 -6.58 8.41
C LEU A 392 -7.44 -6.16 8.74
N ARG A 393 -7.76 -4.91 8.40
CA ARG A 393 -9.13 -4.38 8.44
C ARG A 393 -9.67 -4.21 7.04
N ASN A 394 -10.74 -4.94 6.70
CA ASN A 394 -11.45 -4.86 5.43
C ASN A 394 -12.68 -3.95 5.57
N TYR A 395 -12.63 -2.77 4.94
CA TYR A 395 -13.74 -1.81 4.93
C TYR A 395 -14.78 -2.11 3.85
N GLU A 396 -14.41 -2.93 2.85
CA GLU A 396 -15.26 -3.40 1.77
C GLU A 396 -15.38 -4.94 1.81
N PRO A 397 -16.01 -5.52 2.86
CA PRO A 397 -16.00 -6.97 3.06
C PRO A 397 -16.80 -7.74 2.01
N LEU A 398 -17.72 -7.10 1.30
CA LEU A 398 -18.52 -7.74 0.24
C LEU A 398 -17.80 -7.83 -1.11
N LYS A 399 -16.60 -7.26 -1.23
CA LYS A 399 -15.74 -7.47 -2.40
C LYS A 399 -14.87 -8.70 -2.19
N SER A 400 -14.79 -9.55 -3.21
CA SER A 400 -13.94 -10.75 -3.19
C SER A 400 -12.46 -10.39 -3.06
N TYR A 401 -11.63 -11.35 -2.64
CA TYR A 401 -10.17 -11.20 -2.76
C TYR A 401 -9.78 -11.16 -4.24
N TYR A 402 -10.20 -12.16 -5.00
CA TYR A 402 -10.01 -12.10 -6.45
C TYR A 402 -10.91 -11.04 -7.07
N GLN A 403 -10.27 -10.04 -7.67
CA GLN A 403 -10.93 -9.02 -8.47
C GLN A 403 -10.24 -9.01 -9.84
N TYR A 404 -11.00 -9.32 -10.90
CA TYR A 404 -10.45 -9.33 -12.25
C TYR A 404 -9.78 -8.01 -12.60
N MET A 405 -8.47 -8.06 -12.89
CA MET A 405 -7.66 -6.91 -13.32
C MET A 405 -6.84 -7.30 -14.54
N ASN A 406 -6.82 -6.45 -15.55
CA ASN A 406 -6.20 -6.74 -16.85
C ASN A 406 -4.69 -7.08 -16.75
N THR A 407 -3.97 -6.55 -15.77
CA THR A 407 -2.53 -6.77 -15.65
C THR A 407 -2.19 -8.12 -15.03
N PRO A 408 -2.72 -8.50 -13.85
CA PRO A 408 -2.52 -9.84 -13.29
C PRO A 408 -3.02 -10.97 -14.20
N GLU A 409 -4.10 -10.74 -14.94
CA GLU A 409 -4.67 -11.72 -15.87
C GLU A 409 -3.76 -12.13 -17.05
N LYS A 410 -2.65 -11.42 -17.26
CA LYS A 410 -1.63 -11.83 -18.22
C LYS A 410 -0.75 -12.96 -17.69
N GLY A 411 -0.62 -13.08 -16.37
CA GLY A 411 0.18 -14.10 -15.70
C GLY A 411 -0.35 -15.52 -15.92
N ALA A 412 0.54 -16.47 -16.10
CA ALA A 412 0.17 -17.86 -16.30
C ALA A 412 -0.41 -18.49 -15.03
N THR A 413 0.17 -18.20 -13.87
CA THR A 413 -0.34 -18.65 -12.54
C THR A 413 -1.75 -18.13 -12.28
N MET A 414 -2.09 -16.86 -12.63
CA MET A 414 -3.45 -16.34 -12.44
C MET A 414 -4.47 -17.09 -13.32
N LYS A 415 -4.12 -17.36 -14.56
CA LYS A 415 -4.98 -18.12 -15.48
C LYS A 415 -5.20 -19.55 -14.99
N GLU A 416 -4.15 -20.17 -14.46
CA GLU A 416 -4.21 -21.53 -13.92
C GLU A 416 -5.06 -21.59 -12.65
N LEU A 417 -4.93 -20.61 -11.74
CA LEU A 417 -5.80 -20.49 -10.57
C LEU A 417 -7.28 -20.42 -10.97
N ARG A 418 -7.62 -19.55 -11.93
CA ARG A 418 -9.01 -19.44 -12.42
C ARG A 418 -9.50 -20.74 -13.06
N ARG A 419 -8.70 -21.34 -13.93
CA ARG A 419 -9.07 -22.57 -14.60
C ARG A 419 -9.43 -23.67 -13.60
N LEU A 420 -8.59 -23.88 -12.58
CA LEU A 420 -8.81 -24.90 -11.56
C LEU A 420 -9.98 -24.55 -10.62
N HIS A 421 -10.19 -23.26 -10.34
CA HIS A 421 -11.37 -22.79 -9.62
C HIS A 421 -12.66 -23.09 -10.40
N ASP A 422 -12.71 -22.72 -11.68
CA ASP A 422 -13.87 -22.96 -12.55
C ASP A 422 -14.18 -24.46 -12.72
N GLU A 423 -13.14 -25.30 -12.69
CA GLU A 423 -13.25 -26.77 -12.73
C GLU A 423 -13.60 -27.40 -11.37
N GLY A 424 -13.60 -26.63 -10.27
CA GLY A 424 -13.84 -27.10 -8.91
C GLY A 424 -12.75 -28.05 -8.38
N THR A 425 -11.53 -27.95 -8.90
CA THR A 425 -10.39 -28.82 -8.55
C THR A 425 -9.28 -28.09 -7.78
N LEU A 426 -9.44 -26.79 -7.52
CA LEU A 426 -8.47 -25.99 -6.78
C LEU A 426 -8.45 -26.40 -5.30
N ALA A 427 -7.26 -26.54 -4.70
CA ALA A 427 -7.11 -26.83 -3.27
C ALA A 427 -7.70 -25.71 -2.41
N THR A 428 -8.31 -26.03 -1.27
CA THR A 428 -9.00 -25.08 -0.39
C THR A 428 -8.12 -23.89 0.01
N THR A 429 -6.83 -24.08 0.24
CA THR A 429 -5.86 -23.02 0.59
C THR A 429 -5.66 -21.99 -0.53
N ALA A 430 -5.79 -22.41 -1.79
CA ALA A 430 -5.73 -21.55 -2.96
C ALA A 430 -7.13 -21.03 -3.34
N ASP A 431 -8.19 -21.86 -3.21
CA ASP A 431 -9.57 -21.52 -3.57
C ASP A 431 -10.14 -20.41 -2.69
N TYR A 432 -9.64 -20.25 -1.46
CA TYR A 432 -9.97 -19.13 -0.57
C TYR A 432 -9.80 -17.76 -1.26
N TYR A 433 -8.85 -17.63 -2.20
CA TYR A 433 -8.65 -16.40 -2.98
C TYR A 433 -9.86 -16.01 -3.85
N PHE A 434 -10.74 -16.95 -4.15
CA PHE A 434 -11.97 -16.75 -4.93
C PHE A 434 -13.23 -16.59 -4.05
N SER A 435 -13.07 -16.52 -2.73
CA SER A 435 -14.19 -16.26 -1.83
C SER A 435 -14.89 -14.97 -2.23
N THR A 436 -16.21 -15.00 -2.33
CA THR A 436 -17.04 -13.88 -2.77
C THR A 436 -17.09 -12.71 -1.78
N THR A 437 -16.74 -12.97 -0.53
CA THR A 437 -16.66 -11.99 0.56
C THR A 437 -15.39 -12.18 1.36
N LYS A 438 -14.97 -11.11 2.06
CA LYS A 438 -13.87 -11.11 3.02
C LYS A 438 -14.41 -10.97 4.44
N PRO A 439 -13.77 -11.55 5.46
CA PRO A 439 -14.04 -11.18 6.84
C PRO A 439 -13.73 -9.71 7.06
N VAL A 440 -14.47 -9.07 7.96
CA VAL A 440 -14.25 -7.65 8.31
C VAL A 440 -12.86 -7.45 8.91
N GLU A 441 -12.37 -8.44 9.66
CA GLU A 441 -11.07 -8.45 10.30
C GLU A 441 -10.33 -9.76 10.04
N GLU A 442 -9.04 -9.65 9.84
CA GLU A 442 -8.14 -10.80 9.75
C GLU A 442 -7.01 -10.61 10.75
N LEU A 443 -6.61 -11.70 11.43
CA LEU A 443 -5.48 -11.73 12.35
C LEU A 443 -4.64 -12.97 12.07
N TYR A 444 -3.35 -12.80 11.92
CA TYR A 444 -2.42 -13.88 11.62
C TYR A 444 -1.25 -13.88 12.60
N ASP A 445 -0.84 -15.06 13.08
CA ASP A 445 0.43 -15.29 13.78
C ASP A 445 1.48 -15.71 12.75
N THR A 446 2.20 -14.76 12.20
CA THR A 446 3.15 -14.99 11.10
C THR A 446 4.39 -15.80 11.51
N ALA A 447 4.61 -16.03 12.82
CA ALA A 447 5.68 -16.91 13.29
C ALA A 447 5.31 -18.39 13.13
N SER A 448 4.05 -18.74 13.34
CA SER A 448 3.53 -20.13 13.19
C SER A 448 2.88 -20.35 11.82
N ASP A 449 2.38 -19.31 11.19
CA ASP A 449 1.71 -19.30 9.87
C ASP A 449 2.30 -18.22 8.97
N PRO A 450 3.52 -18.41 8.44
CA PRO A 450 4.19 -17.41 7.61
C PRO A 450 3.51 -17.17 6.25
N GLN A 451 2.59 -18.05 5.86
CA GLN A 451 1.80 -17.91 4.63
C GLN A 451 0.45 -17.22 4.85
N GLU A 452 0.10 -16.92 6.12
CA GLU A 452 -1.14 -16.21 6.49
C GLU A 452 -2.40 -16.88 5.92
N LEU A 453 -2.53 -18.18 6.19
CA LEU A 453 -3.64 -19.02 5.72
C LEU A 453 -4.75 -19.19 6.77
N THR A 454 -4.41 -19.03 8.06
CA THR A 454 -5.33 -19.27 9.18
C THR A 454 -5.70 -17.95 9.86
N ASN A 455 -6.91 -17.45 9.57
CA ASN A 455 -7.42 -16.26 10.23
C ASN A 455 -7.83 -16.53 11.68
N LEU A 456 -7.15 -15.90 12.63
CA LEU A 456 -7.35 -16.05 14.08
C LEU A 456 -8.31 -15.00 14.68
N ALA A 457 -8.90 -14.11 13.89
CA ALA A 457 -9.72 -13.00 14.39
C ALA A 457 -10.97 -13.44 15.17
N SER A 458 -11.49 -14.64 14.91
CA SER A 458 -12.62 -15.22 15.64
C SER A 458 -12.20 -16.08 16.85
N SER A 459 -10.90 -16.31 17.06
CA SER A 459 -10.40 -17.15 18.14
C SER A 459 -10.40 -16.38 19.48
N HIS A 460 -11.04 -16.96 20.49
CA HIS A 460 -11.07 -16.39 21.84
C HIS A 460 -9.66 -16.24 22.44
N GLU A 461 -8.76 -17.16 22.14
CA GLU A 461 -7.37 -17.17 22.60
C GLU A 461 -6.63 -15.88 22.20
N TYR A 462 -6.87 -15.37 20.99
CA TYR A 462 -6.19 -14.21 20.44
C TYR A 462 -6.97 -12.90 20.63
N SER A 463 -8.05 -12.90 21.40
CA SER A 463 -8.93 -11.74 21.59
C SER A 463 -8.21 -10.52 22.18
N GLN A 464 -7.17 -10.69 22.99
CA GLN A 464 -6.36 -9.60 23.53
C GLN A 464 -5.52 -8.94 22.42
N VAL A 465 -4.80 -9.77 21.64
CA VAL A 465 -3.99 -9.30 20.51
C VAL A 465 -4.85 -8.55 19.50
N LEU A 466 -6.03 -9.13 19.17
CA LEU A 466 -6.98 -8.49 18.25
C LEU A 466 -7.42 -7.11 18.74
N ARG A 467 -7.74 -6.96 20.04
CA ARG A 467 -8.12 -5.66 20.62
C ARG A 467 -6.98 -4.63 20.54
N GLU A 468 -5.76 -5.04 20.84
CA GLU A 468 -4.58 -4.16 20.81
C GLU A 468 -4.29 -3.69 19.39
N MET A 469 -4.28 -4.59 18.41
CA MET A 469 -4.02 -4.25 17.02
C MET A 469 -5.16 -3.41 16.40
N ARG A 470 -6.42 -3.69 16.76
CA ARG A 470 -7.57 -2.86 16.37
C ARG A 470 -7.45 -1.43 16.92
N ALA A 471 -7.03 -1.28 18.19
CA ALA A 471 -6.80 0.02 18.78
C ALA A 471 -5.63 0.77 18.10
N ALA A 472 -4.53 0.06 17.78
CA ALA A 472 -3.41 0.62 17.04
C ALA A 472 -3.83 1.07 15.62
N HIS A 473 -4.65 0.27 14.93
CA HIS A 473 -5.21 0.60 13.62
C HIS A 473 -6.04 1.90 13.68
N LEU A 474 -7.03 1.98 14.57
CA LEU A 474 -7.89 3.17 14.70
C LEU A 474 -7.08 4.42 15.06
N LYS A 475 -6.13 4.27 15.97
CA LYS A 475 -5.22 5.36 16.34
C LYS A 475 -4.44 5.86 15.11
N TRP A 476 -3.86 4.95 14.33
CA TRP A 476 -3.10 5.32 13.13
C TRP A 476 -3.97 6.02 12.09
N VAL A 477 -5.18 5.52 11.80
CA VAL A 477 -6.13 6.14 10.87
C VAL A 477 -6.44 7.59 11.27
N LEU A 478 -6.66 7.83 12.56
CA LEU A 478 -6.97 9.17 13.09
C LEU A 478 -5.75 10.08 13.11
N ASP A 479 -4.61 9.60 13.59
CA ASP A 479 -3.37 10.38 13.70
C ASP A 479 -2.84 10.81 12.33
N THR A 480 -2.98 9.93 11.31
CA THR A 480 -2.52 10.19 9.94
C THR A 480 -3.58 10.87 9.07
N ARG A 481 -4.80 11.03 9.58
CA ARG A 481 -5.93 11.62 8.84
C ARG A 481 -6.12 10.94 7.49
N ASP A 482 -6.42 9.64 7.53
CA ASP A 482 -6.45 8.73 6.39
C ASP A 482 -7.46 9.18 5.31
N LEU A 483 -6.96 9.74 4.22
CA LEU A 483 -7.75 10.18 3.05
C LEU A 483 -8.32 9.01 2.25
N GLY A 484 -7.80 7.80 2.41
CA GLY A 484 -8.28 6.62 1.71
C GLY A 484 -9.67 6.15 2.17
N LEU A 485 -10.21 6.73 3.25
CA LEU A 485 -11.60 6.54 3.65
C LEU A 485 -12.57 7.51 2.94
N ILE A 486 -12.08 8.38 2.06
CA ILE A 486 -12.88 9.26 1.21
C ILE A 486 -12.96 8.64 -0.18
N ALA A 487 -14.16 8.40 -0.71
CA ALA A 487 -14.33 7.87 -2.06
C ALA A 487 -13.63 8.76 -3.11
N GLU A 488 -12.91 8.15 -4.07
CA GLU A 488 -12.05 8.89 -5.02
C GLU A 488 -12.77 10.00 -5.81
N PRO A 489 -14.05 9.87 -6.25
CA PRO A 489 -14.73 10.98 -6.89
C PRO A 489 -14.91 12.19 -5.97
N ILE A 490 -15.21 11.96 -4.68
CA ILE A 490 -15.33 13.03 -3.67
C ILE A 490 -13.96 13.66 -3.43
N LEU A 491 -12.93 12.82 -3.26
CA LEU A 491 -11.56 13.25 -3.02
C LEU A 491 -11.04 14.17 -4.13
N VAL A 492 -11.32 13.83 -5.40
CA VAL A 492 -10.91 14.65 -6.57
C VAL A 492 -11.64 16.00 -6.62
N ASP A 493 -12.91 16.06 -6.22
CA ASP A 493 -13.63 17.34 -6.19
C ASP A 493 -13.23 18.21 -4.99
N LEU A 494 -12.93 17.61 -3.84
CA LEU A 494 -12.39 18.31 -2.67
C LEU A 494 -10.96 18.84 -2.93
N GLU A 495 -10.12 18.08 -3.65
CA GLU A 495 -8.76 18.51 -4.06
C GLU A 495 -8.79 19.83 -4.83
N LYS A 496 -9.77 20.03 -5.74
CA LYS A 496 -9.92 21.26 -6.51
C LYS A 496 -10.25 22.48 -5.63
N GLN A 497 -10.96 22.25 -4.52
CA GLN A 497 -11.34 23.29 -3.59
C GLN A 497 -10.23 23.61 -2.60
N ALA A 498 -9.53 22.58 -2.09
CA ALA A 498 -8.47 22.71 -1.10
C ALA A 498 -7.09 23.05 -1.73
N GLY A 499 -6.93 22.86 -3.07
CA GLY A 499 -5.66 23.04 -3.78
C GLY A 499 -4.72 21.83 -3.72
N SER A 500 -4.90 20.92 -2.77
CA SER A 500 -4.22 19.62 -2.70
C SER A 500 -5.04 18.63 -1.88
N ARG A 501 -4.81 17.32 -2.08
CA ARG A 501 -5.48 16.27 -1.27
C ARG A 501 -5.08 16.35 0.20
N TYR A 502 -3.80 16.59 0.47
CA TYR A 502 -3.29 16.71 1.84
C TYR A 502 -4.09 17.72 2.66
N GLU A 503 -4.38 18.89 2.09
CA GLU A 503 -5.05 20.00 2.79
C GLU A 503 -6.52 19.68 3.17
N ILE A 504 -7.17 18.71 2.53
CA ILE A 504 -8.59 18.36 2.77
C ILE A 504 -8.86 18.07 4.25
N LEU A 505 -7.98 17.31 4.91
CA LEU A 505 -8.12 16.95 6.32
C LEU A 505 -7.11 17.66 7.24
N HIS A 506 -6.26 18.58 6.69
CA HIS A 506 -5.22 19.27 7.47
C HIS A 506 -5.52 20.75 7.69
N THR A 507 -6.65 21.26 7.22
CA THR A 507 -7.15 22.59 7.56
C THR A 507 -7.78 22.60 8.94
N GLU A 508 -7.89 23.79 9.56
CA GLU A 508 -8.52 23.93 10.88
C GLU A 508 -10.07 23.97 10.85
N ASN A 509 -10.67 23.98 9.66
CA ASN A 509 -12.10 24.24 9.49
C ASN A 509 -13.00 23.11 10.02
N ASP A 510 -12.55 21.86 10.03
CA ASP A 510 -13.27 20.74 10.64
C ASP A 510 -12.30 19.73 11.28
N LYS A 511 -11.93 19.97 12.53
CA LYS A 511 -11.02 19.12 13.32
C LYS A 511 -11.59 17.71 13.58
N HIS A 512 -12.91 17.53 13.36
CA HIS A 512 -13.60 16.26 13.64
C HIS A 512 -13.96 15.49 12.38
N LEU A 513 -13.72 16.04 11.19
CA LEU A 513 -14.13 15.40 9.94
C LEU A 513 -13.50 14.01 9.76
N ALA A 514 -12.19 13.89 9.95
CA ALA A 514 -11.49 12.59 9.87
C ALA A 514 -12.10 11.54 10.82
N GLN A 515 -12.48 11.97 12.05
CA GLN A 515 -13.14 11.08 13.02
C GLN A 515 -14.55 10.68 12.58
N ARG A 516 -15.36 11.61 12.03
CA ARG A 516 -16.69 11.28 11.52
C ARG A 516 -16.64 10.30 10.38
N ILE A 517 -15.73 10.52 9.41
CA ILE A 517 -15.52 9.62 8.27
C ILE A 517 -15.09 8.23 8.76
N ALA A 518 -14.10 8.15 9.66
CA ALA A 518 -13.64 6.86 10.21
C ALA A 518 -14.76 6.14 10.96
N THR A 519 -15.58 6.86 11.75
CA THR A 519 -16.72 6.29 12.45
C THR A 519 -17.75 5.73 11.48
N ALA A 520 -18.08 6.47 10.42
CA ALA A 520 -19.03 6.03 9.41
C ALA A 520 -18.53 4.80 8.64
N ALA A 521 -17.23 4.78 8.29
CA ALA A 521 -16.59 3.65 7.61
C ALA A 521 -16.60 2.37 8.48
N VAL A 522 -16.32 2.50 9.76
CA VAL A 522 -16.40 1.37 10.71
C VAL A 522 -17.86 0.88 10.82
N SER A 523 -18.81 1.78 10.97
CA SER A 523 -20.25 1.43 11.09
C SER A 523 -20.78 0.74 9.84
N ALA A 524 -20.26 1.07 8.65
CA ALA A 524 -20.64 0.45 7.38
C ALA A 524 -20.37 -1.06 7.31
N THR A 525 -19.56 -1.60 8.24
CA THR A 525 -19.26 -3.03 8.37
C THR A 525 -19.89 -3.68 9.60
N GLY A 526 -20.72 -2.94 10.35
CA GLY A 526 -21.29 -3.38 11.63
C GLY A 526 -22.54 -4.27 11.52
N GLY A 527 -22.98 -4.59 10.29
CA GLY A 527 -24.19 -5.41 10.06
C GLY A 527 -25.49 -4.72 10.41
N PRO A 528 -26.61 -5.50 10.54
CA PRO A 528 -27.97 -4.97 10.72
C PRO A 528 -28.15 -4.06 11.94
N ASP A 529 -27.43 -4.32 13.03
CA ASP A 529 -27.49 -3.50 14.26
C ASP A 529 -27.03 -2.05 14.04
N SER A 530 -26.30 -1.79 12.97
CA SER A 530 -25.82 -0.45 12.59
C SER A 530 -26.82 0.33 11.73
N SER A 531 -27.95 -0.26 11.34
CA SER A 531 -28.89 0.27 10.34
C SER A 531 -29.35 1.71 10.63
N GLU A 532 -29.84 1.98 11.85
CA GLU A 532 -30.28 3.30 12.27
C GLU A 532 -29.12 4.32 12.32
N THR A 533 -27.96 3.89 12.78
CA THR A 533 -26.75 4.75 12.81
C THR A 533 -26.33 5.15 11.39
N LEU A 534 -26.39 4.21 10.45
CA LEU A 534 -26.06 4.44 9.04
C LEU A 534 -27.09 5.36 8.37
N ALA A 535 -28.37 5.20 8.68
CA ALA A 535 -29.43 6.10 8.21
C ALA A 535 -29.21 7.54 8.70
N ASN A 536 -28.82 7.73 9.97
CA ASN A 536 -28.49 9.05 10.52
C ASN A 536 -27.29 9.71 9.82
N PHE A 537 -26.30 8.94 9.32
CA PHE A 537 -25.18 9.48 8.54
C PHE A 537 -25.62 10.04 7.18
N MET A 538 -26.79 9.67 6.66
CA MET A 538 -27.29 10.23 5.41
C MET A 538 -27.67 11.71 5.51
N ASP A 539 -27.90 12.22 6.71
CA ASP A 539 -28.18 13.65 6.98
C ASP A 539 -26.90 14.48 7.24
N ASP A 540 -25.71 13.84 7.22
CA ASP A 540 -24.46 14.57 7.46
C ASP A 540 -24.16 15.56 6.34
N SER A 541 -23.62 16.73 6.70
CA SER A 541 -23.22 17.77 5.75
C SER A 541 -22.11 17.31 4.79
N ASP A 542 -21.24 16.39 5.24
CA ASP A 542 -20.11 15.90 4.46
C ASP A 542 -20.49 14.69 3.60
N ALA A 543 -20.13 14.76 2.32
CA ALA A 543 -20.43 13.71 1.34
C ALA A 543 -19.73 12.38 1.63
N ALA A 544 -18.53 12.39 2.24
CA ALA A 544 -17.82 11.16 2.56
C ALA A 544 -18.51 10.39 3.70
N VAL A 545 -19.11 11.10 4.66
CA VAL A 545 -19.90 10.47 5.73
C VAL A 545 -21.19 9.87 5.15
N ARG A 546 -21.92 10.61 4.30
CA ARG A 546 -23.13 10.10 3.61
C ARG A 546 -22.79 8.90 2.70
N TYR A 547 -21.64 8.94 2.01
CA TYR A 547 -21.18 7.82 1.19
C TYR A 547 -21.06 6.52 2.00
N TRP A 548 -20.50 6.57 3.20
CA TRP A 548 -20.40 5.41 4.08
C TRP A 548 -21.76 5.01 4.66
N GLY A 549 -22.65 5.95 4.93
CA GLY A 549 -24.05 5.67 5.31
C GLY A 549 -24.76 4.83 4.25
N ALA A 550 -24.74 5.28 2.99
CA ALA A 550 -25.33 4.56 1.87
C ALA A 550 -24.64 3.21 1.61
N THR A 551 -23.29 3.18 1.67
CA THR A 551 -22.50 1.95 1.48
C THR A 551 -22.87 0.91 2.53
N GLY A 552 -22.97 1.31 3.81
CA GLY A 552 -23.31 0.43 4.92
C GLY A 552 -24.72 -0.13 4.82
N LEU A 553 -25.71 0.71 4.51
CA LEU A 553 -27.09 0.24 4.27
C LEU A 553 -27.16 -0.75 3.10
N GLY A 554 -26.39 -0.50 2.03
CA GLY A 554 -26.23 -1.44 0.94
C GLY A 554 -25.53 -2.74 1.35
N ASN A 555 -24.57 -2.70 2.26
CA ASN A 555 -23.90 -3.89 2.78
C ASN A 555 -24.84 -4.77 3.62
N ILE A 556 -25.76 -4.16 4.38
CA ILE A 556 -26.82 -4.87 5.09
C ILE A 556 -27.80 -5.53 4.08
N GLY A 557 -28.11 -4.85 2.98
CA GLY A 557 -28.97 -5.39 1.93
C GLY A 557 -30.45 -5.46 2.30
N PRO A 558 -31.16 -6.60 2.08
CA PRO A 558 -32.63 -6.69 2.27
C PRO A 558 -33.12 -6.33 3.67
N GLU A 559 -32.33 -6.58 4.71
CA GLU A 559 -32.68 -6.26 6.10
C GLU A 559 -32.73 -4.75 6.37
N ALA A 560 -32.11 -3.93 5.51
CA ALA A 560 -32.19 -2.46 5.55
C ALA A 560 -33.34 -1.88 4.69
N SER A 561 -34.27 -2.68 4.18
CA SER A 561 -35.34 -2.24 3.27
C SER A 561 -36.29 -1.19 3.88
N THR A 562 -36.34 -1.06 5.22
CA THR A 562 -37.05 0.04 5.90
C THR A 562 -36.51 1.42 5.51
N HIS A 563 -35.25 1.51 5.06
CA HIS A 563 -34.59 2.74 4.59
C HIS A 563 -34.65 2.93 3.07
N GLN A 564 -35.46 2.15 2.33
CA GLN A 564 -35.62 2.29 0.88
C GLN A 564 -35.97 3.71 0.44
N ALA A 565 -36.93 4.36 1.13
CA ALA A 565 -37.34 5.72 0.81
C ALA A 565 -36.17 6.73 0.94
N LEU A 566 -35.39 6.60 2.01
CA LEU A 566 -34.19 7.39 2.24
C LEU A 566 -33.17 7.20 1.10
N MET A 567 -32.88 5.96 0.72
CA MET A 567 -31.97 5.67 -0.40
C MET A 567 -32.50 6.21 -1.73
N THR A 568 -33.81 6.15 -1.96
CA THR A 568 -34.45 6.73 -3.16
C THR A 568 -34.29 8.26 -3.21
N GLN A 569 -34.43 8.95 -2.08
CA GLN A 569 -34.17 10.39 -1.97
C GLN A 569 -32.72 10.72 -2.35
N HIS A 570 -31.74 9.93 -1.90
CA HIS A 570 -30.33 10.15 -2.16
C HIS A 570 -29.85 9.74 -3.58
N LEU A 571 -30.74 9.24 -4.46
CA LEU A 571 -30.46 9.19 -5.90
C LEU A 571 -30.30 10.60 -6.52
N SER A 572 -30.73 11.64 -5.81
CA SER A 572 -30.56 13.06 -6.19
C SER A 572 -29.54 13.80 -5.31
N ASP A 573 -28.70 13.10 -4.53
CA ASP A 573 -27.67 13.72 -3.69
C ASP A 573 -26.75 14.64 -4.53
N PRO A 574 -26.30 15.77 -3.99
CA PRO A 574 -25.35 16.66 -4.69
C PRO A 574 -24.07 15.92 -5.11
N SER A 575 -23.60 14.97 -4.31
CA SER A 575 -22.42 14.15 -4.63
C SER A 575 -22.79 12.96 -5.53
N VAL A 576 -22.14 12.88 -6.70
CA VAL A 576 -22.30 11.74 -7.61
C VAL A 576 -21.92 10.42 -6.96
N ALA A 577 -20.88 10.40 -6.13
CA ALA A 577 -20.43 9.20 -5.44
C ALA A 577 -21.51 8.68 -4.46
N VAL A 578 -22.21 9.60 -3.77
CA VAL A 578 -23.32 9.24 -2.87
C VAL A 578 -24.52 8.72 -3.68
N ARG A 579 -24.84 9.34 -4.85
CA ARG A 579 -25.90 8.82 -5.73
C ARG A 579 -25.65 7.38 -6.17
N VAL A 580 -24.40 7.06 -6.56
CA VAL A 580 -24.03 5.71 -6.99
C VAL A 580 -24.06 4.73 -5.80
N ALA A 581 -23.62 5.14 -4.61
CA ALA A 581 -23.69 4.31 -3.41
C ALA A 581 -25.15 4.04 -2.98
N ALA A 582 -26.03 5.03 -3.04
CA ALA A 582 -27.47 4.88 -2.77
C ALA A 582 -28.14 3.96 -3.81
N ALA A 583 -27.77 4.10 -5.09
CA ALA A 583 -28.26 3.22 -6.16
C ALA A 583 -27.81 1.77 -5.95
N ARG A 584 -26.52 1.56 -5.58
CA ARG A 584 -26.01 0.24 -5.18
C ARG A 584 -26.81 -0.34 -4.02
N ALA A 585 -27.09 0.47 -3.00
CA ALA A 585 -27.87 0.04 -1.84
C ALA A 585 -29.28 -0.40 -2.24
N LEU A 586 -29.96 0.37 -3.07
CA LEU A 586 -31.29 -0.01 -3.59
C LEU A 586 -31.27 -1.31 -4.39
N CYS A 587 -30.28 -1.52 -5.27
CA CYS A 587 -30.14 -2.78 -5.98
C CYS A 587 -30.00 -3.97 -5.01
N ARG A 588 -29.18 -3.81 -3.97
CA ARG A 588 -28.96 -4.85 -2.96
C ARG A 588 -30.15 -5.09 -2.04
N MET A 589 -31.00 -4.08 -1.84
CA MET A 589 -32.29 -4.20 -1.15
C MET A 589 -33.39 -4.84 -2.01
N GLY A 590 -33.12 -5.09 -3.31
CA GLY A 590 -34.11 -5.66 -4.26
C GLY A 590 -34.94 -4.61 -5.03
N HIS A 591 -34.53 -3.35 -5.05
CA HIS A 591 -35.24 -2.22 -5.67
C HIS A 591 -34.42 -1.59 -6.82
N ALA A 592 -34.13 -2.36 -7.88
CA ALA A 592 -33.20 -1.95 -8.94
C ALA A 592 -33.73 -0.84 -9.88
N GLY A 593 -35.03 -0.64 -10.07
CA GLY A 593 -35.65 0.23 -11.07
C GLY A 593 -34.92 1.57 -11.31
N ASN A 594 -35.26 2.63 -10.54
CA ASN A 594 -34.64 3.97 -10.68
C ASN A 594 -33.14 3.97 -10.35
N ALA A 595 -32.66 2.98 -9.59
CA ALA A 595 -31.24 2.83 -9.26
C ALA A 595 -30.41 2.56 -10.53
N LEU A 596 -30.86 1.66 -11.41
CA LEU A 596 -30.17 1.37 -12.68
C LEU A 596 -30.09 2.60 -13.58
N THR A 597 -31.19 3.40 -13.66
CA THR A 597 -31.18 4.67 -14.42
C THR A 597 -30.12 5.64 -13.89
N THR A 598 -30.00 5.76 -12.56
CA THR A 598 -28.98 6.63 -11.95
C THR A 598 -27.57 6.12 -12.29
N ILE A 599 -27.31 4.81 -12.17
CA ILE A 599 -25.99 4.23 -12.46
C ILE A 599 -25.62 4.42 -13.92
N THR A 600 -26.53 4.17 -14.88
CA THR A 600 -26.27 4.31 -16.32
C THR A 600 -26.09 5.76 -16.74
N THR A 601 -26.83 6.69 -16.13
CA THR A 601 -26.60 8.14 -16.34
C THR A 601 -25.17 8.52 -15.91
N VAL A 602 -24.73 8.09 -14.73
CA VAL A 602 -23.36 8.35 -14.28
C VAL A 602 -22.32 7.64 -15.16
N LEU A 603 -22.59 6.43 -15.62
CA LEU A 603 -21.72 5.69 -16.54
C LEU A 603 -21.52 6.44 -17.86
N SER A 604 -22.56 7.09 -18.41
CA SER A 604 -22.52 7.83 -19.69
C SER A 604 -21.97 9.25 -19.53
N GLU A 605 -22.39 10.00 -18.51
CA GLU A 605 -22.19 11.45 -18.39
C GLU A 605 -21.15 11.84 -17.35
N GLY A 606 -20.85 10.97 -16.36
CA GLY A 606 -19.96 11.24 -15.25
C GLY A 606 -18.51 11.52 -15.64
N LYS A 607 -17.76 12.07 -14.70
CA LYS A 607 -16.31 12.20 -14.80
C LYS A 607 -15.66 10.81 -14.68
N GLN A 608 -14.36 10.73 -14.95
CA GLN A 608 -13.62 9.46 -15.01
C GLN A 608 -13.87 8.54 -13.81
N TRP A 609 -13.67 9.01 -12.57
CA TRP A 609 -13.76 8.16 -11.38
C TRP A 609 -15.20 7.88 -10.96
N GLU A 610 -16.13 8.79 -11.27
CA GLU A 610 -17.57 8.58 -11.13
C GLU A 610 -18.05 7.46 -12.07
N ARG A 611 -17.63 7.50 -13.32
CA ARG A 611 -17.92 6.45 -14.31
C ARG A 611 -17.31 5.10 -13.90
N LEU A 612 -16.10 5.10 -13.34
CA LEU A 612 -15.48 3.88 -12.85
C LEU A 612 -16.27 3.29 -11.66
N GLN A 613 -16.72 4.13 -10.73
CA GLN A 613 -17.57 3.70 -9.63
C GLN A 613 -18.88 3.08 -10.14
N ALA A 614 -19.55 3.72 -11.09
CA ALA A 614 -20.76 3.19 -11.71
C ALA A 614 -20.51 1.85 -12.44
N ALA A 615 -19.41 1.74 -13.17
CA ALA A 615 -19.01 0.51 -13.84
C ALA A 615 -18.77 -0.64 -12.85
N ILE A 616 -18.10 -0.36 -11.74
CA ILE A 616 -17.83 -1.36 -10.69
C ILE A 616 -19.14 -1.83 -10.05
N VAL A 617 -20.11 -0.93 -9.83
CA VAL A 617 -21.43 -1.31 -9.29
C VAL A 617 -22.19 -2.20 -10.27
N LEU A 618 -22.14 -1.91 -11.59
CA LEU A 618 -22.80 -2.77 -12.60
C LEU A 618 -22.16 -4.16 -12.65
N ASP A 619 -20.84 -4.26 -12.48
CA ASP A 619 -20.14 -5.54 -12.40
C ASP A 619 -20.46 -6.31 -11.09
N GLU A 620 -20.73 -5.58 -9.99
CA GLU A 620 -21.02 -6.16 -8.66
C GLU A 620 -22.46 -6.66 -8.53
N ILE A 621 -23.43 -6.01 -9.19
CA ILE A 621 -24.84 -6.38 -9.09
C ILE A 621 -25.25 -7.50 -10.05
N ASP A 622 -24.32 -7.95 -10.87
CA ASP A 622 -24.44 -9.14 -11.74
C ASP A 622 -25.74 -9.17 -12.57
N GLU A 623 -26.55 -10.22 -12.48
CA GLU A 623 -27.79 -10.39 -13.26
C GLU A 623 -28.77 -9.21 -13.15
N LEU A 624 -28.73 -8.45 -12.05
CA LEU A 624 -29.55 -7.23 -11.91
C LEU A 624 -29.20 -6.15 -12.94
N ALA A 625 -28.01 -6.21 -13.56
CA ALA A 625 -27.59 -5.30 -14.62
C ALA A 625 -28.13 -5.67 -16.01
N ILE A 626 -28.76 -6.85 -16.21
CA ILE A 626 -29.30 -7.31 -17.50
C ILE A 626 -30.18 -6.25 -18.20
N PRO A 627 -31.08 -5.53 -17.50
CA PRO A 627 -31.94 -4.54 -18.15
C PRO A 627 -31.20 -3.37 -18.80
N VAL A 628 -29.91 -3.16 -18.47
CA VAL A 628 -29.11 -2.02 -18.95
C VAL A 628 -27.89 -2.45 -19.78
N ILE A 629 -27.92 -3.65 -20.36
CA ILE A 629 -26.83 -4.20 -21.20
C ILE A 629 -26.49 -3.28 -22.39
N GLN A 630 -27.48 -2.61 -22.99
CA GLN A 630 -27.25 -1.71 -24.12
C GLN A 630 -26.41 -0.49 -23.73
N GLU A 631 -26.68 0.10 -22.58
CA GLU A 631 -25.90 1.20 -22.00
C GLU A 631 -24.49 0.74 -21.64
N MET A 632 -24.34 -0.48 -21.14
CA MET A 632 -23.03 -1.08 -20.88
C MET A 632 -22.24 -1.28 -22.18
N HIS A 633 -22.86 -1.75 -23.26
CA HIS A 633 -22.21 -1.84 -24.58
C HIS A 633 -21.76 -0.47 -25.11
N ALA A 634 -22.59 0.56 -24.94
CA ALA A 634 -22.23 1.93 -25.33
C ALA A 634 -20.99 2.45 -24.56
N ALA A 635 -20.79 2.01 -23.32
CA ALA A 635 -19.65 2.40 -22.49
C ALA A 635 -18.33 1.69 -22.87
N LEU A 636 -18.32 0.72 -23.77
CA LEU A 636 -17.11 0.07 -24.29
C LEU A 636 -16.26 0.99 -25.16
N ASN A 637 -16.79 2.13 -25.62
CA ASN A 637 -16.02 3.13 -26.36
C ASN A 637 -15.16 3.93 -25.36
N PRO A 638 -13.79 3.81 -25.40
CA PRO A 638 -12.94 4.56 -24.50
C PRO A 638 -12.93 6.04 -24.85
N ARG A 639 -12.94 6.89 -23.81
CA ARG A 639 -12.85 8.35 -23.96
C ARG A 639 -11.40 8.76 -23.78
N SER A 640 -10.80 9.31 -24.84
CA SER A 640 -9.36 9.62 -24.88
C SER A 640 -8.91 10.71 -23.91
N GLU A 641 -9.82 11.59 -23.54
CA GLU A 641 -9.58 12.68 -22.57
C GLU A 641 -9.50 12.20 -21.11
N LEU A 642 -9.83 10.94 -20.86
CA LEU A 642 -9.77 10.36 -19.51
C LEU A 642 -8.43 9.69 -19.26
N PHE A 643 -8.05 9.60 -17.99
CA PHE A 643 -6.86 8.88 -17.53
C PHE A 643 -6.86 7.45 -18.11
N ALA A 644 -5.65 6.96 -18.47
CA ALA A 644 -5.52 5.68 -19.19
C ALA A 644 -6.45 5.59 -20.43
N ARG A 645 -6.83 6.74 -21.01
CA ARG A 645 -7.77 6.85 -22.12
C ARG A 645 -9.13 6.19 -21.84
N GLY A 646 -9.61 6.26 -20.59
CA GLY A 646 -10.86 5.64 -20.15
C GLY A 646 -10.85 4.11 -20.10
N LYS A 647 -9.70 3.47 -20.27
CA LYS A 647 -9.61 1.99 -20.33
C LYS A 647 -10.09 1.29 -19.08
N TYR A 648 -9.97 1.90 -17.89
CA TYR A 648 -10.45 1.28 -16.66
C TYR A 648 -11.95 1.01 -16.69
N VAL A 649 -12.75 1.99 -17.10
CA VAL A 649 -14.20 1.81 -17.26
C VAL A 649 -14.50 0.69 -18.26
N VAL A 650 -13.84 0.75 -19.44
CA VAL A 650 -14.02 -0.24 -20.51
C VAL A 650 -13.67 -1.66 -20.04
N ARG A 651 -12.59 -1.83 -19.26
CA ARG A 651 -12.16 -3.14 -18.73
C ARG A 651 -13.18 -3.74 -17.76
N VAL A 652 -13.71 -2.91 -16.85
CA VAL A 652 -14.72 -3.35 -15.88
C VAL A 652 -16.01 -3.74 -16.59
N ILE A 653 -16.52 -2.88 -17.49
CA ILE A 653 -17.75 -3.15 -18.23
C ILE A 653 -17.60 -4.36 -19.15
N ASN A 654 -16.45 -4.51 -19.84
CA ASN A 654 -16.20 -5.69 -20.67
C ASN A 654 -16.22 -6.99 -19.84
N ARG A 655 -15.67 -6.96 -18.64
CA ARG A 655 -15.71 -8.13 -17.74
C ARG A 655 -17.15 -8.44 -17.34
N ALA A 656 -17.93 -7.45 -16.93
CA ALA A 656 -19.33 -7.62 -16.56
C ALA A 656 -20.16 -8.18 -17.73
N LEU A 657 -20.01 -7.62 -18.94
CA LEU A 657 -20.66 -8.12 -20.15
C LEU A 657 -20.24 -9.56 -20.50
N ASN A 658 -18.97 -9.89 -20.35
CA ASN A 658 -18.51 -11.27 -20.59
C ASN A 658 -19.20 -12.27 -19.66
N GLN A 659 -19.41 -11.89 -18.41
CA GLN A 659 -20.12 -12.73 -17.43
C GLN A 659 -21.60 -12.86 -17.76
N LEU A 660 -22.27 -11.74 -18.06
CA LEU A 660 -23.72 -11.72 -18.35
C LEU A 660 -24.08 -12.38 -19.70
N GLU A 661 -23.21 -12.29 -20.70
CA GLU A 661 -23.44 -12.80 -22.05
C GLU A 661 -22.76 -14.14 -22.34
N GLY A 662 -21.99 -14.67 -21.39
CA GLY A 662 -21.20 -15.91 -21.60
C GLY A 662 -20.12 -15.75 -22.68
N THR A 663 -19.52 -14.55 -22.81
CA THR A 663 -18.48 -14.25 -23.80
C THR A 663 -17.10 -14.13 -23.17
N ALA A 664 -16.02 -14.13 -23.99
CA ALA A 664 -14.63 -14.04 -23.54
C ALA A 664 -13.87 -12.93 -24.31
N ARG A 665 -14.48 -11.77 -24.50
CA ARG A 665 -13.85 -10.63 -25.19
C ARG A 665 -12.67 -10.10 -24.34
N ILE A 666 -11.57 -9.74 -25.01
CA ILE A 666 -10.39 -9.19 -24.34
C ILE A 666 -10.25 -7.70 -24.72
N VAL A 667 -10.21 -6.84 -23.70
CA VAL A 667 -9.83 -5.43 -23.83
C VAL A 667 -8.34 -5.29 -23.57
N ARG A 668 -7.59 -4.85 -24.57
CA ARG A 668 -6.13 -4.67 -24.53
C ARG A 668 -5.72 -3.32 -23.95
#